data_df59a8882191ac10b78b04268162d6fa
#
_entry.id   df59a8882191ac10b78b04268162d6fa
#
_cell.length_a   1.000
_cell.length_b   1.000
_cell.length_c   1.000
_cell.angle_alpha   90.00
_cell.angle_beta   90.00
_cell.angle_gamma   90.00
#
_symmetry.space_group_name_H-M   'P 1'
#
loop_
_entity.id
_entity.type
_entity.pdbx_description
1 polymer ?
#
loop_
_entity_poly.entity_id
_entity_poly.type
_entity_poly.pdbx_seq_one_letter_code
_entity_poly.pdbx_strand_id
1 'polypeptide(L)'
;MKSFLTYVAKDIIQKYGNNLSDIAIVFPNKRASLFLNEQLARLVSHPLWSPTYITISDLFRQHTTLKVGDPIKLVCDLHKSFVECTGIEETLDHFYGWGQLLIADFDDVDKNMASARQLFANLSDIHELDDVSYLTKEQKEIIKKFFSNFSDDHNTELKKRFLQLWSHFYDIYTNFNQRLEAQNLAYEGALYRRVVEDESLEFRHKKYLFVGFNMMQCVEQKLCSRLQKEGKAAFYWDFDKYYMKDGNEAGYYIRQLMSAFGNELDYLSDTELYDSFDSTKDITYISAPTDNIQARYIHSWLMQNERYKQGRSTAIVLADESLLPTVIHSLPEEVESVNITLGYPLQQTPFYSLIQTLTDLQTLGYDKDRDCYRLRYVNYVLRHPYAQYISSAYAELMSELHDKKIFFPSRKWLCQKEDEGLEILFQEMSSGENFNLSLVQYLLDVLKNIGTQARTLDDPLFQESLFRTYTLVNRLHELIQSGDLIVDIITLQHLLLQLMQTTTIPFHGEPAEGIQIMGVLETRNLDFDHIIVLSASEGNLPKGVNDSSFIPYSLRKAYGLTTVDNKVAIFSYYFHRMLQRSADITLTYNNSTEDGHTGEMSRFLLQLLVESKHQVKTAALSSGQVPLPPDQKKIEKTEEMISQLIDGKIISPTCLNTYLRCQKRFYYRYVAGLKEPEELDDEIDNRYFGLIFHRAAELFYLQFARPEDLQTNAKGEKQLIHPLIISKEKIDYALKHENSLYSLVDQAFAEQLFRLKPGSKMPEYNGLQLINREVITSYLKQLLRIDQKLAPYTLLGLEKQVNQTFEFNTPIGNKAITLGGFIDRLDAVAANGNPGLDNIAERIRVIDYKTGRMPSRFPADVATIFDPSKLSLHTDYYLQALLYSIIVGNDGRYNKTKDPVSPGLLFIQQAGSKDYDPTLKFGRNPIFDVAEYQDEFMQHIETLICEICDPSLPLVATEDKQRCEHCPFTALCK
;
A
#
# COMPACT_ATOMS: atom_id res chain seq x y z
N MET A 1 -29.97 -18.24 28.58
CA MET A 1 -31.16 -18.28 27.69
C MET A 1 -31.21 -19.66 27.00
N LYS A 2 -32.39 -20.22 26.69
CA LYS A 2 -32.47 -21.47 25.90
C LYS A 2 -32.27 -21.08 24.42
N SER A 3 -31.22 -21.63 23.78
CA SER A 3 -30.89 -21.35 22.39
C SER A 3 -31.82 -22.12 21.42
N PHE A 4 -31.92 -21.66 20.16
CA PHE A 4 -32.64 -22.38 19.09
C PHE A 4 -32.20 -23.85 19.03
N LEU A 5 -30.91 -24.12 19.07
CA LEU A 5 -30.36 -25.46 18.99
C LEU A 5 -30.75 -26.34 20.19
N THR A 6 -31.07 -25.75 21.35
CA THR A 6 -31.58 -26.48 22.52
C THR A 6 -32.98 -27.06 22.27
N TYR A 7 -33.85 -26.26 21.61
CA TYR A 7 -35.21 -26.74 21.22
C TYR A 7 -35.13 -27.82 20.16
N VAL A 8 -34.27 -27.61 19.11
CA VAL A 8 -34.02 -28.60 18.07
C VAL A 8 -33.50 -29.93 18.70
N ALA A 9 -32.54 -29.86 19.61
CA ALA A 9 -31.99 -31.05 20.26
C ALA A 9 -33.07 -31.81 21.06
N LYS A 10 -33.94 -31.10 21.79
CA LYS A 10 -35.04 -31.71 22.53
C LYS A 10 -36.03 -32.45 21.62
N ASP A 11 -36.44 -31.80 20.53
CA ASP A 11 -37.37 -32.37 19.57
C ASP A 11 -36.77 -33.59 18.86
N ILE A 12 -35.50 -33.54 18.50
CA ILE A 12 -34.78 -34.67 17.91
C ILE A 12 -34.76 -35.87 18.88
N ILE A 13 -34.39 -35.68 20.15
CA ILE A 13 -34.36 -36.79 21.13
C ILE A 13 -35.77 -37.32 21.37
N GLN A 14 -36.76 -36.44 21.45
CA GLN A 14 -38.17 -36.83 21.64
C GLN A 14 -38.71 -37.67 20.47
N LYS A 15 -38.38 -37.29 19.21
CA LYS A 15 -38.91 -37.98 18.04
C LYS A 15 -38.12 -39.23 17.63
N TYR A 16 -36.81 -39.22 17.80
CA TYR A 16 -35.94 -40.24 17.22
C TYR A 16 -35.16 -41.07 18.31
N GLY A 17 -35.26 -40.63 19.60
CA GLY A 17 -34.56 -41.34 20.69
C GLY A 17 -33.05 -41.18 20.66
N ASN A 18 -32.32 -42.15 21.26
CA ASN A 18 -30.87 -42.05 21.46
C ASN A 18 -30.02 -42.66 20.34
N ASN A 19 -30.63 -43.30 19.33
CA ASN A 19 -29.91 -43.83 18.19
C ASN A 19 -30.15 -42.97 16.95
N LEU A 20 -29.21 -42.05 16.66
CA LEU A 20 -29.31 -41.11 15.55
C LEU A 20 -28.37 -41.49 14.38
N SER A 21 -27.80 -42.70 14.38
CA SER A 21 -26.80 -43.11 13.38
C SER A 21 -27.32 -43.11 11.92
N ASP A 22 -28.62 -43.31 11.72
CA ASP A 22 -29.27 -43.35 10.41
C ASP A 22 -29.78 -41.96 9.99
N ILE A 23 -29.50 -40.91 10.77
CA ILE A 23 -29.96 -39.55 10.56
C ILE A 23 -28.81 -38.67 10.11
N ALA A 24 -29.02 -37.89 9.07
CA ALA A 24 -28.14 -36.78 8.67
C ALA A 24 -28.75 -35.46 9.10
N ILE A 25 -28.00 -34.64 9.79
CA ILE A 25 -28.39 -33.26 10.10
C ILE A 25 -27.62 -32.34 9.17
N VAL A 26 -28.41 -31.60 8.36
CA VAL A 26 -27.90 -30.71 7.32
C VAL A 26 -27.92 -29.28 7.83
N PHE A 27 -26.79 -28.60 7.80
CA PHE A 27 -26.63 -27.22 8.20
C PHE A 27 -26.16 -26.33 7.05
N PRO A 28 -26.41 -25.01 7.11
CA PRO A 28 -25.79 -24.07 6.18
C PRO A 28 -24.25 -23.99 6.36
N ASN A 29 -23.75 -24.20 7.59
CA ASN A 29 -22.32 -24.24 7.92
C ASN A 29 -22.03 -25.32 8.98
N LYS A 30 -20.77 -25.79 9.05
CA LYS A 30 -20.37 -26.88 9.97
C LYS A 30 -20.38 -26.51 11.45
N ARG A 31 -20.30 -25.21 11.79
CA ARG A 31 -20.10 -24.76 13.19
C ARG A 31 -21.29 -25.10 14.09
N ALA A 32 -22.50 -24.87 13.60
CA ALA A 32 -23.71 -25.15 14.35
C ALA A 32 -23.81 -26.60 14.81
N SER A 33 -23.18 -27.55 14.11
CA SER A 33 -23.15 -28.96 14.48
C SER A 33 -22.46 -29.21 15.82
N LEU A 34 -21.40 -28.46 16.14
CA LEU A 34 -20.68 -28.59 17.42
C LEU A 34 -21.57 -28.22 18.59
N PHE A 35 -22.27 -27.09 18.46
CA PHE A 35 -23.20 -26.62 19.48
C PHE A 35 -24.41 -27.54 19.63
N LEU A 36 -24.96 -28.06 18.52
CA LEU A 36 -26.06 -29.01 18.59
C LEU A 36 -25.62 -30.33 19.21
N ASN A 37 -24.44 -30.86 18.88
CA ASN A 37 -23.89 -32.07 19.46
C ASN A 37 -23.72 -31.95 20.99
N GLU A 38 -23.24 -30.80 21.45
CA GLU A 38 -23.16 -30.51 22.89
C GLU A 38 -24.55 -30.50 23.55
N GLN A 39 -25.55 -29.87 22.91
CA GLN A 39 -26.91 -29.84 23.44
C GLN A 39 -27.53 -31.25 23.50
N LEU A 40 -27.32 -32.09 22.46
CA LEU A 40 -27.75 -33.46 22.44
C LEU A 40 -27.08 -34.28 23.59
N ALA A 41 -25.77 -34.10 23.76
CA ALA A 41 -25.03 -34.79 24.83
C ALA A 41 -25.52 -34.39 26.24
N ARG A 42 -25.91 -33.12 26.44
CA ARG A 42 -26.43 -32.64 27.75
C ARG A 42 -27.84 -33.14 28.08
N LEU A 43 -28.63 -33.49 27.07
CA LEU A 43 -30.01 -33.94 27.26
C LEU A 43 -30.15 -35.39 27.57
N VAL A 44 -29.12 -36.21 27.35
CA VAL A 44 -29.18 -37.68 27.56
C VAL A 44 -28.26 -38.06 28.69
N SER A 45 -28.74 -39.03 29.54
CA SER A 45 -27.96 -39.63 30.63
C SER A 45 -27.25 -40.91 30.23
N HIS A 46 -27.47 -41.41 29.02
CA HIS A 46 -26.91 -42.65 28.49
C HIS A 46 -26.15 -42.37 27.19
N PRO A 47 -25.29 -43.29 26.71
CA PRO A 47 -24.60 -43.13 25.45
C PRO A 47 -25.55 -42.86 24.28
N LEU A 48 -25.22 -41.84 23.47
CA LEU A 48 -25.93 -41.45 22.28
C LEU A 48 -25.13 -41.87 21.04
N TRP A 49 -25.81 -42.53 20.09
CA TRP A 49 -25.22 -42.68 18.77
C TRP A 49 -25.40 -41.39 17.97
N SER A 50 -24.29 -40.71 17.70
CA SER A 50 -24.29 -39.39 17.01
C SER A 50 -24.88 -39.47 15.61
N PRO A 51 -25.66 -38.46 15.20
CA PRO A 51 -26.05 -38.33 13.80
C PRO A 51 -24.85 -37.97 12.92
N THR A 52 -25.02 -38.12 11.62
CA THR A 52 -24.06 -37.56 10.63
C THR A 52 -24.31 -36.09 10.45
N TYR A 53 -23.30 -35.24 10.69
CA TYR A 53 -23.38 -33.79 10.43
C TYR A 53 -22.79 -33.47 9.07
N ILE A 54 -23.56 -32.82 8.22
CA ILE A 54 -23.14 -32.43 6.86
C ILE A 54 -23.62 -31.01 6.54
N THR A 55 -22.90 -30.34 5.63
CA THR A 55 -23.44 -29.12 5.02
C THR A 55 -24.28 -29.46 3.80
N ILE A 56 -25.04 -28.47 3.31
CA ILE A 56 -25.80 -28.62 2.07
C ILE A 56 -24.86 -28.90 0.88
N SER A 57 -23.70 -28.26 0.84
CA SER A 57 -22.66 -28.51 -0.17
C SER A 57 -22.11 -29.95 -0.08
N ASP A 58 -21.84 -30.46 1.15
CA ASP A 58 -21.41 -31.86 1.33
C ASP A 58 -22.48 -32.83 0.83
N LEU A 59 -23.78 -32.52 1.05
CA LEU A 59 -24.89 -33.34 0.59
C LEU A 59 -24.90 -33.50 -0.94
N PHE A 60 -24.67 -32.39 -1.69
CA PHE A 60 -24.57 -32.46 -3.14
C PHE A 60 -23.32 -33.22 -3.60
N ARG A 61 -22.16 -32.90 -3.03
CA ARG A 61 -20.87 -33.48 -3.44
C ARG A 61 -20.78 -34.99 -3.21
N GLN A 62 -21.47 -35.50 -2.18
CA GLN A 62 -21.49 -36.95 -1.90
C GLN A 62 -22.26 -37.77 -2.93
N HIS A 63 -23.10 -37.13 -3.77
CA HIS A 63 -23.96 -37.79 -4.75
C HIS A 63 -23.52 -37.58 -6.20
N THR A 64 -22.26 -37.21 -6.41
CA THR A 64 -21.67 -37.07 -7.76
C THR A 64 -20.20 -37.45 -7.78
N THR A 65 -19.68 -37.87 -8.93
CA THR A 65 -18.26 -38.12 -9.17
C THR A 65 -17.54 -36.84 -9.62
N LEU A 66 -18.28 -35.81 -10.02
CA LEU A 66 -17.71 -34.53 -10.41
C LEU A 66 -17.07 -33.81 -9.23
N LYS A 67 -15.94 -33.18 -9.47
CA LYS A 67 -15.24 -32.34 -8.49
C LYS A 67 -15.38 -30.87 -8.87
N VAL A 68 -15.48 -30.00 -7.85
CA VAL A 68 -15.43 -28.56 -8.09
C VAL A 68 -14.01 -28.21 -8.56
N GLY A 69 -13.95 -27.58 -9.74
CA GLY A 69 -12.70 -27.17 -10.34
C GLY A 69 -12.02 -26.05 -9.55
N ASP A 70 -10.71 -25.99 -9.68
CA ASP A 70 -9.91 -24.88 -9.17
C ASP A 70 -10.37 -23.56 -9.80
N PRO A 71 -10.62 -22.46 -9.05
CA PRO A 71 -11.09 -21.20 -9.59
C PRO A 71 -10.25 -20.61 -10.72
N ILE A 72 -8.90 -20.72 -10.65
CA ILE A 72 -8.02 -20.24 -11.71
C ILE A 72 -8.18 -21.12 -12.95
N LYS A 73 -8.15 -22.44 -12.75
CA LYS A 73 -8.35 -23.40 -13.85
C LYS A 73 -9.71 -23.22 -14.54
N LEU A 74 -10.77 -22.97 -13.77
CA LEU A 74 -12.10 -22.68 -14.32
C LEU A 74 -12.05 -21.45 -15.24
N VAL A 75 -11.37 -20.37 -14.86
CA VAL A 75 -11.21 -19.19 -15.72
C VAL A 75 -10.36 -19.51 -16.95
N CYS A 76 -9.30 -20.30 -16.83
CA CYS A 76 -8.48 -20.72 -17.96
C CYS A 76 -9.28 -21.58 -18.96
N ASP A 77 -10.08 -22.53 -18.46
CA ASP A 77 -10.93 -23.37 -19.30
C ASP A 77 -12.08 -22.58 -19.95
N LEU A 78 -12.66 -21.61 -19.23
CA LEU A 78 -13.65 -20.69 -19.78
C LEU A 78 -13.05 -19.80 -20.88
N HIS A 79 -11.82 -19.32 -20.68
CA HIS A 79 -11.12 -18.55 -21.69
C HIS A 79 -10.90 -19.35 -22.99
N LYS A 80 -10.47 -20.61 -22.86
CA LYS A 80 -10.36 -21.51 -24.03
C LYS A 80 -11.69 -21.66 -24.76
N SER A 81 -12.78 -21.86 -24.02
CA SER A 81 -14.13 -21.95 -24.58
C SER A 81 -14.60 -20.66 -25.23
N PHE A 82 -14.23 -19.50 -24.61
CA PHE A 82 -14.52 -18.20 -25.18
C PHE A 82 -13.84 -17.97 -26.53
N VAL A 83 -12.54 -18.23 -26.62
CA VAL A 83 -11.77 -18.08 -27.87
C VAL A 83 -12.31 -19.01 -28.96
N GLU A 84 -12.64 -20.26 -28.62
CA GLU A 84 -13.20 -21.23 -29.57
C GLU A 84 -14.58 -20.82 -30.10
N CYS A 85 -15.46 -20.29 -29.24
CA CYS A 85 -16.84 -19.93 -29.65
C CYS A 85 -16.93 -18.59 -30.35
N THR A 86 -16.08 -17.63 -29.98
CA THR A 86 -16.17 -16.26 -30.52
C THR A 86 -15.16 -15.99 -31.64
N GLY A 87 -14.08 -16.75 -31.73
CA GLY A 87 -12.95 -16.47 -32.62
C GLY A 87 -12.15 -15.22 -32.26
N ILE A 88 -12.38 -14.62 -31.08
CA ILE A 88 -11.67 -13.44 -30.59
C ILE A 88 -10.42 -13.91 -29.82
N GLU A 89 -9.24 -13.54 -30.32
CA GLU A 89 -7.96 -13.79 -29.64
C GLU A 89 -7.77 -12.76 -28.52
N GLU A 90 -8.43 -12.97 -27.37
CA GLU A 90 -8.25 -12.17 -26.16
C GLU A 90 -7.18 -12.81 -25.29
N THR A 91 -6.35 -11.99 -24.65
CA THR A 91 -5.35 -12.49 -23.70
C THR A 91 -5.98 -12.83 -22.36
N LEU A 92 -5.43 -13.83 -21.67
CA LEU A 92 -6.00 -14.28 -20.39
C LEU A 92 -5.99 -13.21 -19.31
N ASP A 93 -5.02 -12.28 -19.32
CA ASP A 93 -4.94 -11.16 -18.39
C ASP A 93 -6.13 -10.20 -18.53
N HIS A 94 -6.52 -9.83 -19.74
CA HIS A 94 -7.71 -9.01 -19.97
C HIS A 94 -9.00 -9.78 -19.67
N PHE A 95 -9.01 -11.07 -19.95
CA PHE A 95 -10.17 -11.94 -19.75
C PHE A 95 -10.44 -12.26 -18.29
N TYR A 96 -9.40 -12.37 -17.44
CA TYR A 96 -9.48 -13.01 -16.13
C TYR A 96 -10.58 -12.41 -15.22
N GLY A 97 -10.59 -11.09 -15.05
CA GLY A 97 -11.55 -10.41 -14.17
C GLY A 97 -13.00 -10.60 -14.58
N TRP A 98 -13.30 -10.45 -15.86
CA TRP A 98 -14.66 -10.66 -16.34
C TRP A 98 -15.01 -12.14 -16.58
N GLY A 99 -14.01 -13.00 -16.80
CA GLY A 99 -14.19 -14.45 -16.78
C GLY A 99 -14.70 -14.96 -15.43
N GLN A 100 -14.19 -14.44 -14.33
CA GLN A 100 -14.70 -14.74 -12.99
C GLN A 100 -16.17 -14.30 -12.83
N LEU A 101 -16.53 -13.12 -13.34
CA LEU A 101 -17.93 -12.64 -13.32
C LEU A 101 -18.84 -13.54 -14.14
N LEU A 102 -18.39 -13.99 -15.28
CA LEU A 102 -19.19 -14.87 -16.16
C LEU A 102 -19.40 -16.25 -15.53
N ILE A 103 -18.39 -16.80 -14.85
CA ILE A 103 -18.55 -18.05 -14.08
C ILE A 103 -19.57 -17.86 -12.96
N ALA A 104 -19.53 -16.73 -12.25
CA ALA A 104 -20.48 -16.42 -11.19
C ALA A 104 -21.91 -16.29 -11.73
N ASP A 105 -22.10 -15.72 -12.91
CA ASP A 105 -23.41 -15.65 -13.58
C ASP A 105 -23.89 -17.04 -14.04
N PHE A 106 -23.01 -17.87 -14.59
CA PHE A 106 -23.36 -19.26 -14.96
C PHE A 106 -23.71 -20.09 -13.72
N ASP A 107 -22.97 -19.91 -12.63
CA ASP A 107 -23.22 -20.56 -11.34
C ASP A 107 -24.60 -20.18 -10.79
N ASP A 108 -24.98 -18.89 -10.86
CA ASP A 108 -26.28 -18.42 -10.41
C ASP A 108 -27.43 -18.93 -11.31
N VAL A 109 -27.20 -19.01 -12.62
CA VAL A 109 -28.17 -19.60 -13.58
C VAL A 109 -28.46 -21.06 -13.24
N ASP A 110 -27.42 -21.85 -12.96
CA ASP A 110 -27.57 -23.27 -12.64
C ASP A 110 -28.18 -23.51 -11.26
N LYS A 111 -27.73 -22.76 -10.26
CA LYS A 111 -28.25 -22.81 -8.88
C LYS A 111 -29.74 -22.43 -8.82
N ASN A 112 -30.21 -21.54 -9.70
CA ASN A 112 -31.61 -21.19 -9.80
C ASN A 112 -32.39 -22.01 -10.87
N MET A 113 -31.73 -23.00 -11.47
CA MET A 113 -32.37 -23.88 -12.48
C MET A 113 -32.98 -23.13 -13.68
N ALA A 114 -32.45 -21.94 -13.98
CA ALA A 114 -32.89 -21.14 -15.10
C ALA A 114 -32.48 -21.78 -16.45
N SER A 115 -33.27 -21.54 -17.51
CA SER A 115 -32.90 -21.98 -18.83
C SER A 115 -31.86 -21.04 -19.44
N ALA A 116 -30.59 -21.46 -19.46
CA ALA A 116 -29.49 -20.68 -20.06
C ALA A 116 -29.82 -20.34 -21.54
N ARG A 117 -30.41 -21.27 -22.28
CA ARG A 117 -30.80 -21.05 -23.68
C ARG A 117 -31.81 -19.92 -23.85
N GLN A 118 -32.85 -19.86 -23.00
CA GLN A 118 -33.82 -18.78 -23.06
C GLN A 118 -33.27 -17.46 -22.55
N LEU A 119 -32.55 -17.52 -21.45
CA LEU A 119 -31.94 -16.33 -20.83
C LEU A 119 -31.03 -15.59 -21.80
N PHE A 120 -30.09 -16.28 -22.41
CA PHE A 120 -29.11 -15.66 -23.31
C PHE A 120 -29.67 -15.34 -24.71
N ALA A 121 -30.72 -16.01 -25.16
CA ALA A 121 -31.38 -15.68 -26.42
C ALA A 121 -32.22 -14.39 -26.36
N ASN A 122 -32.86 -14.12 -25.23
CA ASN A 122 -33.79 -12.99 -25.09
C ASN A 122 -33.12 -11.61 -24.91
N LEU A 123 -31.84 -11.55 -24.67
CA LEU A 123 -31.13 -10.26 -24.45
C LEU A 123 -31.04 -9.41 -25.73
N SER A 124 -31.08 -10.02 -26.92
CA SER A 124 -31.10 -9.29 -28.19
C SER A 124 -32.36 -8.45 -28.38
N ASP A 125 -33.48 -8.82 -27.72
CA ASP A 125 -34.78 -8.21 -27.90
C ASP A 125 -35.16 -7.15 -26.86
N ILE A 126 -34.28 -6.85 -25.91
CA ILE A 126 -34.60 -5.97 -24.77
C ILE A 126 -34.20 -4.51 -25.03
N HIS A 127 -35.20 -3.64 -25.04
CA HIS A 127 -35.04 -2.18 -25.11
C HIS A 127 -34.22 -1.59 -23.98
N GLU A 128 -34.03 -2.29 -22.88
CA GLU A 128 -33.22 -1.85 -21.72
C GLU A 128 -31.73 -1.72 -22.02
N LEU A 129 -31.24 -2.34 -23.08
CA LEU A 129 -29.86 -2.17 -23.54
C LEU A 129 -29.59 -0.79 -24.16
N ASP A 130 -30.61 0.02 -24.40
CA ASP A 130 -30.46 1.39 -24.84
C ASP A 130 -29.97 2.31 -23.74
N ASP A 131 -30.20 1.94 -22.48
CA ASP A 131 -29.68 2.64 -21.30
C ASP A 131 -28.63 1.80 -20.57
N VAL A 132 -27.37 2.11 -20.75
CA VAL A 132 -26.24 1.50 -19.99
C VAL A 132 -26.11 2.03 -18.54
N SER A 133 -27.14 2.74 -18.05
CA SER A 133 -27.14 3.29 -16.68
C SER A 133 -27.11 2.21 -15.60
N TYR A 134 -27.56 0.99 -15.90
CA TYR A 134 -27.54 -0.16 -15.00
C TYR A 134 -26.13 -0.73 -14.74
N LEU A 135 -25.12 -0.35 -15.53
CA LEU A 135 -23.76 -0.78 -15.32
C LEU A 135 -23.07 0.14 -14.30
N THR A 136 -22.42 -0.45 -13.30
CA THR A 136 -21.58 0.32 -12.37
C THR A 136 -20.37 0.94 -13.09
N LYS A 137 -19.73 1.93 -12.49
CA LYS A 137 -18.49 2.52 -13.06
C LYS A 137 -17.41 1.46 -13.29
N GLU A 138 -17.27 0.51 -12.37
CA GLU A 138 -16.33 -0.60 -12.45
C GLU A 138 -16.67 -1.56 -13.61
N GLN A 139 -17.95 -1.88 -13.78
CA GLN A 139 -18.41 -2.68 -14.92
C GLN A 139 -18.15 -1.98 -16.25
N LYS A 140 -18.41 -0.67 -16.31
CA LYS A 140 -18.10 0.14 -17.51
C LYS A 140 -16.61 0.16 -17.81
N GLU A 141 -15.76 0.26 -16.77
CA GLU A 141 -14.30 0.21 -16.93
C GLU A 141 -13.81 -1.18 -17.37
N ILE A 142 -14.34 -2.25 -16.78
CA ILE A 142 -14.02 -3.63 -17.18
C ILE A 142 -14.41 -3.87 -18.63
N ILE A 143 -15.64 -3.49 -19.02
CA ILE A 143 -16.12 -3.60 -20.39
C ILE A 143 -15.31 -2.69 -21.34
N LYS A 144 -14.98 -1.46 -20.90
CA LYS A 144 -14.15 -0.54 -21.65
C LYS A 144 -12.72 -1.08 -21.84
N LYS A 145 -12.15 -1.70 -20.80
CA LYS A 145 -10.84 -2.33 -20.84
C LYS A 145 -10.82 -3.59 -21.72
N PHE A 146 -11.88 -4.37 -21.70
CA PHE A 146 -12.07 -5.50 -22.60
C PHE A 146 -12.14 -5.07 -24.07
N PHE A 147 -12.84 -3.94 -24.34
CA PHE A 147 -12.96 -3.38 -25.68
C PHE A 147 -11.91 -2.29 -25.97
N SER A 148 -10.87 -2.10 -25.16
CA SER A 148 -9.88 -1.03 -25.34
C SER A 148 -9.05 -1.12 -26.63
N ASN A 149 -9.05 -2.26 -27.29
CA ASN A 149 -8.48 -2.41 -28.64
C ASN A 149 -9.36 -1.82 -29.75
N PHE A 150 -10.45 -1.16 -29.39
CA PHE A 150 -11.44 -0.63 -30.31
C PHE A 150 -11.68 0.86 -30.02
N SER A 151 -11.63 1.70 -31.04
CA SER A 151 -11.66 3.18 -30.95
C SER A 151 -12.81 3.74 -30.11
N ASP A 152 -12.47 4.76 -29.31
CA ASP A 152 -13.28 5.39 -28.25
C ASP A 152 -14.53 6.18 -28.69
N ASP A 153 -14.94 6.17 -29.96
CA ASP A 153 -15.76 7.25 -30.49
C ASP A 153 -17.29 7.06 -30.49
N HIS A 154 -17.89 5.90 -30.16
CA HIS A 154 -19.36 5.79 -30.14
C HIS A 154 -19.93 4.74 -29.16
N ASN A 155 -20.73 5.19 -28.21
CA ASN A 155 -21.58 4.37 -27.34
C ASN A 155 -22.41 3.30 -28.08
N THR A 156 -22.78 3.55 -29.33
CA THR A 156 -23.52 2.65 -30.21
C THR A 156 -22.72 1.43 -30.66
N GLU A 157 -21.42 1.55 -30.80
CA GLU A 157 -20.54 0.47 -31.26
C GLU A 157 -20.18 -0.50 -30.12
N LEU A 158 -19.96 0.02 -28.91
CA LEU A 158 -19.82 -0.77 -27.68
C LEU A 158 -21.05 -1.65 -27.43
N LYS A 159 -22.24 -1.09 -27.66
CA LYS A 159 -23.51 -1.83 -27.54
C LYS A 159 -23.63 -2.95 -28.56
N LYS A 160 -23.32 -2.71 -29.82
CA LYS A 160 -23.33 -3.74 -30.86
C LYS A 160 -22.38 -4.89 -30.56
N ARG A 161 -21.18 -4.58 -30.08
CA ARG A 161 -20.17 -5.57 -29.70
C ARG A 161 -20.56 -6.37 -28.47
N PHE A 162 -21.15 -5.71 -27.47
CA PHE A 162 -21.69 -6.40 -26.31
C PHE A 162 -22.81 -7.37 -26.72
N LEU A 163 -23.73 -6.96 -27.60
CA LEU A 163 -24.79 -7.82 -28.11
C LEU A 163 -24.27 -8.99 -28.96
N GLN A 164 -23.21 -8.75 -29.76
CA GLN A 164 -22.52 -9.81 -30.49
C GLN A 164 -21.90 -10.83 -29.53
N LEU A 165 -21.19 -10.35 -28.52
CA LEU A 165 -20.60 -11.20 -27.49
C LEU A 165 -21.70 -11.98 -26.75
N TRP A 166 -22.76 -11.29 -26.37
CA TRP A 166 -23.89 -11.92 -25.68
C TRP A 166 -24.52 -13.06 -26.47
N SER A 167 -24.63 -12.95 -27.79
CA SER A 167 -25.19 -14.02 -28.63
C SER A 167 -24.37 -15.32 -28.58
N HIS A 168 -23.10 -15.24 -28.18
CA HIS A 168 -22.23 -16.40 -27.98
C HIS A 168 -22.28 -16.98 -26.55
N PHE A 169 -22.90 -16.31 -25.58
CA PHE A 169 -22.87 -16.78 -24.18
C PHE A 169 -23.49 -18.17 -23.98
N TYR A 170 -24.51 -18.52 -24.72
CA TYR A 170 -25.06 -19.87 -24.65
C TYR A 170 -24.11 -20.92 -25.21
N ASP A 171 -23.43 -20.63 -26.29
CA ASP A 171 -22.45 -21.54 -26.89
C ASP A 171 -21.22 -21.67 -25.97
N ILE A 172 -20.75 -20.54 -25.40
CA ILE A 172 -19.66 -20.54 -24.41
C ILE A 172 -20.08 -21.37 -23.20
N TYR A 173 -21.28 -21.15 -22.63
CA TYR A 173 -21.78 -21.91 -21.49
C TYR A 173 -21.81 -23.42 -21.80
N THR A 174 -22.29 -23.81 -22.98
CA THR A 174 -22.38 -25.21 -23.36
C THR A 174 -21.00 -25.83 -23.57
N ASN A 175 -20.12 -25.17 -24.32
CA ASN A 175 -18.75 -25.63 -24.57
C ASN A 175 -17.96 -25.74 -23.25
N PHE A 176 -18.06 -24.73 -22.38
CA PHE A 176 -17.39 -24.71 -21.10
C PHE A 176 -17.83 -25.89 -20.21
N ASN A 177 -19.12 -26.15 -20.07
CA ASN A 177 -19.62 -27.27 -19.30
C ASN A 177 -19.15 -28.62 -19.88
N GLN A 178 -19.18 -28.79 -21.23
CA GLN A 178 -18.68 -30.01 -21.88
C GLN A 178 -17.18 -30.22 -21.64
N ARG A 179 -16.37 -29.13 -21.72
CA ARG A 179 -14.93 -29.15 -21.44
C ARG A 179 -14.63 -29.57 -20.01
N LEU A 180 -15.37 -29.03 -19.04
CA LEU A 180 -15.22 -29.38 -17.62
C LEU A 180 -15.62 -30.83 -17.35
N GLU A 181 -16.74 -31.26 -17.92
CA GLU A 181 -17.24 -32.63 -17.76
C GLU A 181 -16.27 -33.68 -18.29
N ALA A 182 -15.62 -33.40 -19.44
CA ALA A 182 -14.57 -34.27 -19.97
C ALA A 182 -13.36 -34.45 -19.03
N GLN A 183 -13.17 -33.51 -18.08
CA GLN A 183 -12.14 -33.55 -17.05
C GLN A 183 -12.67 -34.05 -15.69
N ASN A 184 -13.91 -34.49 -15.58
CA ASN A 184 -14.63 -34.76 -14.33
C ASN A 184 -14.69 -33.56 -13.38
N LEU A 185 -14.72 -32.35 -13.93
CA LEU A 185 -14.80 -31.09 -13.20
C LEU A 185 -16.16 -30.41 -13.45
N ALA A 186 -16.54 -29.54 -12.54
CA ALA A 186 -17.67 -28.62 -12.68
C ALA A 186 -17.43 -27.37 -11.81
N TYR A 187 -18.12 -26.25 -12.07
CA TYR A 187 -18.35 -25.24 -11.05
C TYR A 187 -19.52 -25.65 -10.15
N GLU A 188 -19.69 -25.02 -9.01
CA GLU A 188 -20.58 -25.51 -7.96
C GLU A 188 -22.06 -25.63 -8.42
N GLY A 189 -22.59 -24.61 -9.10
CA GLY A 189 -23.96 -24.61 -9.61
C GLY A 189 -24.23 -25.71 -10.63
N ALA A 190 -23.31 -25.94 -11.57
CA ALA A 190 -23.43 -27.02 -12.54
C ALA A 190 -23.43 -28.39 -11.86
N LEU A 191 -22.57 -28.58 -10.85
CA LEU A 191 -22.54 -29.81 -10.04
C LEU A 191 -23.89 -30.03 -9.35
N TYR A 192 -24.44 -29.00 -8.69
CA TYR A 192 -25.70 -29.09 -7.96
C TYR A 192 -26.85 -29.38 -8.92
N ARG A 193 -26.92 -28.73 -10.07
CA ARG A 193 -27.93 -28.96 -11.09
C ARG A 193 -27.94 -30.40 -11.60
N ARG A 194 -26.75 -30.96 -11.87
CA ARG A 194 -26.60 -32.37 -12.29
C ARG A 194 -27.12 -33.34 -11.26
N VAL A 195 -26.82 -33.14 -9.99
CA VAL A 195 -27.32 -33.98 -8.89
C VAL A 195 -28.83 -33.96 -8.81
N VAL A 196 -29.47 -32.78 -8.97
CA VAL A 196 -30.94 -32.67 -8.91
C VAL A 196 -31.62 -33.24 -10.12
N GLU A 197 -31.04 -33.16 -11.32
CA GLU A 197 -31.56 -33.70 -12.58
C GLU A 197 -31.40 -35.23 -12.68
N ASP A 198 -30.53 -35.83 -11.86
CA ASP A 198 -30.38 -37.30 -11.80
C ASP A 198 -31.46 -37.92 -10.89
N GLU A 199 -32.50 -38.46 -11.55
CA GLU A 199 -33.59 -39.12 -10.85
C GLU A 199 -33.18 -40.49 -10.27
N SER A 200 -32.08 -41.09 -10.69
CA SER A 200 -31.61 -42.42 -10.25
C SER A 200 -30.90 -42.41 -8.91
N LEU A 201 -30.59 -41.25 -8.36
CA LEU A 201 -29.82 -41.14 -7.11
C LEU A 201 -30.60 -41.69 -5.90
N GLU A 202 -29.92 -42.50 -5.10
CA GLU A 202 -30.43 -43.02 -3.84
C GLU A 202 -29.82 -42.26 -2.67
N PHE A 203 -30.64 -41.87 -1.69
CA PHE A 203 -30.21 -41.20 -0.48
C PHE A 203 -30.02 -42.16 0.65
N ARG A 204 -28.82 -42.19 1.20
CA ARG A 204 -28.33 -43.24 2.15
C ARG A 204 -29.02 -43.21 3.50
N HIS A 205 -29.29 -42.02 4.06
CA HIS A 205 -29.84 -41.91 5.44
C HIS A 205 -31.38 -42.05 5.39
N LYS A 206 -31.92 -42.52 6.48
CA LYS A 206 -33.37 -42.65 6.67
C LYS A 206 -34.06 -41.30 6.80
N LYS A 207 -33.36 -40.34 7.41
CA LYS A 207 -33.88 -38.96 7.56
C LYS A 207 -32.77 -37.96 7.36
N TYR A 208 -33.14 -36.82 6.80
CA TYR A 208 -32.34 -35.64 6.61
C TYR A 208 -33.04 -34.46 7.31
N LEU A 209 -32.40 -33.93 8.38
CA LEU A 209 -32.94 -32.82 9.17
C LEU A 209 -32.26 -31.54 8.74
N PHE A 210 -32.99 -30.65 8.09
CA PHE A 210 -32.49 -29.34 7.64
C PHE A 210 -32.68 -28.32 8.75
N VAL A 211 -31.61 -27.79 9.31
CA VAL A 211 -31.63 -26.96 10.51
C VAL A 211 -31.07 -25.56 10.25
N GLY A 212 -31.90 -24.54 10.50
CA GLY A 212 -31.50 -23.13 10.55
C GLY A 212 -31.11 -22.53 9.20
N PHE A 213 -31.74 -22.97 8.13
CA PHE A 213 -31.65 -22.31 6.82
C PHE A 213 -32.51 -21.05 6.79
N ASN A 214 -32.12 -20.08 5.97
CA ASN A 214 -32.93 -18.91 5.66
C ASN A 214 -33.30 -18.91 4.17
N MET A 215 -32.32 -18.69 3.30
CA MET A 215 -32.49 -18.72 1.84
C MET A 215 -32.04 -20.09 1.33
N MET A 216 -32.84 -20.66 0.44
CA MET A 216 -32.48 -21.85 -0.32
C MET A 216 -32.63 -21.54 -1.81
N GLN A 217 -31.61 -21.87 -2.58
CA GLN A 217 -31.67 -21.76 -4.05
C GLN A 217 -32.59 -22.82 -4.67
N CYS A 218 -33.00 -22.63 -5.92
CA CYS A 218 -33.96 -23.53 -6.56
C CYS A 218 -33.49 -24.99 -6.61
N VAL A 219 -32.16 -25.23 -6.81
CA VAL A 219 -31.62 -26.60 -6.77
C VAL A 219 -31.77 -27.23 -5.39
N GLU A 220 -31.52 -26.46 -4.32
CA GLU A 220 -31.66 -26.93 -2.94
C GLU A 220 -33.12 -27.21 -2.60
N GLN A 221 -34.05 -26.33 -3.00
CA GLN A 221 -35.48 -26.52 -2.80
C GLN A 221 -36.00 -27.75 -3.53
N LYS A 222 -35.53 -28.01 -4.76
CA LYS A 222 -35.92 -29.23 -5.53
C LYS A 222 -35.43 -30.50 -4.85
N LEU A 223 -34.16 -30.49 -4.35
CA LEU A 223 -33.62 -31.62 -3.57
C LEU A 223 -34.43 -31.85 -2.31
N CYS A 224 -34.73 -30.80 -1.55
CA CYS A 224 -35.54 -30.84 -0.34
C CYS A 224 -36.97 -31.37 -0.65
N SER A 225 -37.59 -30.92 -1.72
CA SER A 225 -38.91 -31.38 -2.17
C SER A 225 -38.92 -32.87 -2.52
N ARG A 226 -37.84 -33.37 -3.17
CA ARG A 226 -37.68 -34.79 -3.46
C ARG A 226 -37.57 -35.61 -2.17
N LEU A 227 -36.67 -35.21 -1.24
CA LEU A 227 -36.52 -35.89 0.02
C LEU A 227 -37.79 -35.85 0.88
N GLN A 228 -38.54 -34.75 0.84
CA GLN A 228 -39.85 -34.64 1.51
C GLN A 228 -40.88 -35.59 0.93
N LYS A 229 -40.98 -35.71 -0.39
CA LYS A 229 -41.87 -36.67 -1.06
C LYS A 229 -41.52 -38.11 -0.72
N GLU A 230 -40.24 -38.41 -0.57
CA GLU A 230 -39.75 -39.74 -0.08
C GLU A 230 -39.98 -39.95 1.41
N GLY A 231 -40.51 -38.96 2.13
CA GLY A 231 -40.70 -39.02 3.58
C GLY A 231 -39.39 -38.96 4.35
N LYS A 232 -38.30 -38.51 3.75
CA LYS A 232 -36.95 -38.48 4.34
C LYS A 232 -36.54 -37.13 4.87
N ALA A 233 -37.21 -36.02 4.57
CA ALA A 233 -36.86 -34.67 5.02
C ALA A 233 -37.66 -34.18 6.21
N ALA A 234 -37.08 -33.39 7.10
CA ALA A 234 -37.67 -32.60 8.17
C ALA A 234 -36.98 -31.28 8.33
N PHE A 235 -37.68 -30.22 8.72
CA PHE A 235 -37.22 -28.84 8.65
C PHE A 235 -37.38 -28.13 9.99
N TYR A 236 -36.33 -27.42 10.42
CA TYR A 236 -36.27 -26.60 11.63
C TYR A 236 -35.85 -25.19 11.25
N TRP A 237 -36.80 -24.24 11.30
CA TRP A 237 -36.55 -22.84 10.94
C TRP A 237 -36.35 -22.00 12.18
N ASP A 238 -35.31 -21.11 12.12
CA ASP A 238 -35.02 -20.16 13.19
C ASP A 238 -35.54 -18.77 12.77
N PHE A 239 -36.51 -18.24 13.47
CA PHE A 239 -37.11 -16.94 13.19
C PHE A 239 -37.70 -16.31 14.45
N ASP A 240 -38.17 -15.06 14.34
CA ASP A 240 -38.97 -14.39 15.36
C ASP A 240 -40.23 -13.79 14.72
N LYS A 241 -41.33 -13.78 15.45
CA LYS A 241 -42.63 -13.23 15.01
C LYS A 241 -42.56 -11.77 14.62
N TYR A 242 -41.59 -11.03 15.20
CA TYR A 242 -41.38 -9.61 14.90
C TYR A 242 -41.21 -9.33 13.41
N TYR A 243 -40.32 -10.06 12.73
CA TYR A 243 -40.03 -9.87 11.31
C TYR A 243 -40.73 -10.86 10.39
N MET A 244 -41.63 -11.70 10.93
CA MET A 244 -42.49 -12.57 10.13
C MET A 244 -43.74 -11.83 9.60
N LYS A 245 -43.94 -10.57 9.94
CA LYS A 245 -45.01 -9.72 9.42
C LYS A 245 -44.86 -9.48 7.92
N ASP A 246 -45.97 -9.33 7.20
CA ASP A 246 -45.97 -8.96 5.80
C ASP A 246 -45.30 -7.60 5.60
N GLY A 247 -44.45 -7.50 4.61
CA GLY A 247 -43.67 -6.31 4.26
C GLY A 247 -42.30 -6.20 4.97
N ASN A 248 -42.00 -7.03 5.97
CA ASN A 248 -40.64 -7.09 6.51
C ASN A 248 -39.78 -8.03 5.67
N GLU A 249 -38.66 -7.52 5.15
CA GLU A 249 -37.76 -8.25 4.27
C GLU A 249 -37.01 -9.39 4.96
N ALA A 250 -36.73 -9.29 6.26
CA ALA A 250 -36.01 -10.33 7.00
C ALA A 250 -36.78 -11.66 7.02
N GLY A 251 -38.12 -11.61 7.06
CA GLY A 251 -38.97 -12.80 7.04
C GLY A 251 -39.29 -13.35 5.65
N TYR A 252 -38.83 -12.70 4.59
CA TYR A 252 -39.24 -13.00 3.21
C TYR A 252 -39.06 -14.48 2.84
N TYR A 253 -37.88 -15.01 2.98
CA TYR A 253 -37.58 -16.40 2.63
C TYR A 253 -38.19 -17.41 3.59
N ILE A 254 -38.14 -17.12 4.89
CA ILE A 254 -38.68 -18.02 5.92
C ILE A 254 -40.21 -18.24 5.71
N ARG A 255 -40.97 -17.17 5.39
CA ARG A 255 -42.39 -17.28 5.08
C ARG A 255 -42.66 -18.24 3.91
N GLN A 256 -41.88 -18.14 2.82
CA GLN A 256 -42.00 -19.01 1.66
C GLN A 256 -41.62 -20.45 1.97
N LEU A 257 -40.51 -20.66 2.65
CA LEU A 257 -39.99 -22.00 2.96
C LEU A 257 -40.89 -22.73 3.98
N MET A 258 -41.39 -22.00 4.99
CA MET A 258 -42.35 -22.57 5.94
C MET A 258 -43.65 -22.99 5.24
N SER A 259 -44.16 -22.19 4.29
CA SER A 259 -45.35 -22.56 3.51
C SER A 259 -45.10 -23.79 2.64
N ALA A 260 -43.88 -23.96 2.07
CA ALA A 260 -43.55 -25.09 1.19
C ALA A 260 -43.21 -26.37 1.96
N PHE A 261 -42.51 -26.28 3.08
CA PHE A 261 -41.92 -27.44 3.74
C PHE A 261 -42.44 -27.70 5.18
N GLY A 262 -43.11 -26.72 5.80
CA GLY A 262 -43.52 -26.80 7.21
C GLY A 262 -42.38 -26.50 8.18
N ASN A 263 -42.67 -26.66 9.47
CA ASN A 263 -41.65 -26.54 10.56
C ASN A 263 -41.93 -27.65 11.59
N GLU A 264 -40.91 -28.36 12.03
CA GLU A 264 -41.05 -29.43 13.00
C GLU A 264 -41.33 -28.93 14.42
N LEU A 265 -40.85 -27.73 14.80
CA LEU A 265 -41.14 -27.09 16.08
C LEU A 265 -42.51 -26.40 16.02
N ASP A 266 -43.29 -26.52 17.10
CA ASP A 266 -44.58 -25.83 17.22
C ASP A 266 -44.32 -24.35 17.64
N TYR A 267 -44.32 -23.46 16.66
CA TYR A 267 -44.08 -22.03 16.87
C TYR A 267 -45.24 -21.30 17.56
N LEU A 268 -46.38 -21.97 17.75
CA LEU A 268 -47.53 -21.42 18.50
C LEU A 268 -47.38 -21.66 20.00
N SER A 269 -46.83 -22.80 20.40
CA SER A 269 -46.60 -23.17 21.81
C SER A 269 -45.24 -22.74 22.34
N ASP A 270 -44.22 -22.74 21.50
CA ASP A 270 -42.84 -22.33 21.85
C ASP A 270 -42.62 -20.81 21.78
N THR A 271 -43.45 -20.04 22.49
CA THR A 271 -43.42 -18.55 22.46
C THR A 271 -42.09 -17.98 22.97
N GLU A 272 -41.42 -18.61 23.93
CA GLU A 272 -40.08 -18.19 24.37
C GLU A 272 -39.04 -18.22 23.26
N LEU A 273 -39.18 -19.09 22.28
CA LEU A 273 -38.25 -19.19 21.15
C LEU A 273 -38.55 -18.18 20.04
N TYR A 274 -39.82 -18.02 19.69
CA TYR A 274 -40.28 -17.31 18.49
C TYR A 274 -40.86 -15.91 18.75
N ASP A 275 -40.84 -15.42 19.99
CA ASP A 275 -41.33 -14.10 20.40
C ASP A 275 -40.37 -13.44 21.41
N SER A 276 -39.08 -13.51 21.08
CA SER A 276 -38.02 -13.00 21.97
C SER A 276 -37.48 -11.64 21.52
N PHE A 277 -37.75 -11.20 20.30
CA PHE A 277 -37.21 -9.93 19.79
C PHE A 277 -37.79 -8.73 20.57
N ASP A 278 -39.09 -8.72 20.87
CA ASP A 278 -39.75 -7.65 21.63
C ASP A 278 -39.48 -7.67 23.16
N SER A 279 -38.66 -8.65 23.65
CA SER A 279 -38.24 -8.68 25.04
C SER A 279 -37.37 -7.47 25.40
N THR A 280 -37.30 -7.12 26.70
CA THR A 280 -36.47 -6.00 27.16
C THR A 280 -35.00 -6.23 26.81
N LYS A 281 -34.41 -5.28 26.10
CA LYS A 281 -33.00 -5.31 25.64
C LYS A 281 -32.30 -4.02 25.99
N ASP A 282 -31.02 -4.09 26.32
CA ASP A 282 -30.14 -2.94 26.44
C ASP A 282 -29.44 -2.72 25.12
N ILE A 283 -29.87 -1.71 24.34
CA ILE A 283 -29.33 -1.45 23.01
C ILE A 283 -28.62 -0.11 23.02
N THR A 284 -27.35 -0.11 22.62
CA THR A 284 -26.52 1.09 22.54
C THR A 284 -25.94 1.24 21.12
N TYR A 285 -26.17 2.41 20.51
CA TYR A 285 -25.51 2.81 19.27
C TYR A 285 -24.33 3.71 19.57
N ILE A 286 -23.20 3.42 18.95
CA ILE A 286 -21.95 4.15 19.17
C ILE A 286 -21.42 4.66 17.84
N SER A 287 -21.37 5.98 17.66
CA SER A 287 -20.69 6.59 16.51
C SER A 287 -19.20 6.76 16.80
N ALA A 288 -18.38 6.53 15.80
CA ALA A 288 -16.92 6.67 15.90
C ALA A 288 -16.37 7.32 14.64
N PRO A 289 -15.33 8.18 14.74
CA PRO A 289 -14.74 8.83 13.57
C PRO A 289 -13.86 7.89 12.73
N THR A 290 -13.43 6.76 13.27
CA THR A 290 -12.65 5.75 12.56
C THR A 290 -12.96 4.33 13.03
N ASP A 291 -12.76 3.36 12.15
CA ASP A 291 -12.96 1.94 12.49
C ASP A 291 -11.93 1.44 13.50
N ASN A 292 -10.71 2.00 13.49
CA ASN A 292 -9.69 1.70 14.49
C ASN A 292 -10.14 2.03 15.93
N ILE A 293 -10.82 3.16 16.12
CA ILE A 293 -11.37 3.54 17.44
C ILE A 293 -12.46 2.57 17.88
N GLN A 294 -13.30 2.10 16.95
CA GLN A 294 -14.31 1.09 17.25
C GLN A 294 -13.66 -0.21 17.75
N ALA A 295 -12.62 -0.68 17.06
CA ALA A 295 -11.90 -1.88 17.46
C ALA A 295 -11.22 -1.72 18.83
N ARG A 296 -10.60 -0.57 19.11
CA ARG A 296 -9.97 -0.28 20.41
C ARG A 296 -10.99 -0.15 21.55
N TYR A 297 -12.22 0.25 21.26
CA TYR A 297 -13.28 0.32 22.27
C TYR A 297 -13.62 -1.04 22.87
N ILE A 298 -13.33 -2.13 22.19
CA ILE A 298 -13.57 -3.51 22.66
C ILE A 298 -12.95 -3.75 24.03
N HIS A 299 -11.76 -3.23 24.31
CA HIS A 299 -11.15 -3.33 25.63
C HIS A 299 -12.10 -2.80 26.73
N SER A 300 -12.57 -1.57 26.57
CA SER A 300 -13.48 -0.95 27.54
C SER A 300 -14.82 -1.64 27.59
N TRP A 301 -15.36 -2.11 26.46
CA TRP A 301 -16.63 -2.81 26.38
C TRP A 301 -16.59 -4.17 27.11
N LEU A 302 -15.49 -4.92 26.96
CA LEU A 302 -15.31 -6.20 27.64
C LEU A 302 -15.12 -6.01 29.16
N MET A 303 -14.39 -4.98 29.58
CA MET A 303 -14.21 -4.68 31.02
C MET A 303 -15.48 -4.20 31.68
N GLN A 304 -16.36 -3.47 30.99
CA GLN A 304 -17.66 -3.06 31.49
C GLN A 304 -18.54 -4.27 31.75
N ASN A 305 -19.18 -4.30 32.93
CA ASN A 305 -20.05 -5.38 33.38
C ASN A 305 -19.36 -6.77 33.38
N GLU A 306 -18.05 -6.79 33.42
CA GLU A 306 -17.23 -8.02 33.43
C GLU A 306 -17.58 -8.99 32.27
N ARG A 307 -17.91 -8.46 31.07
CA ARG A 307 -18.30 -9.27 29.90
C ARG A 307 -17.21 -10.25 29.49
N TYR A 308 -15.93 -9.94 29.77
CA TYR A 308 -14.82 -10.86 29.52
C TYR A 308 -14.93 -12.20 30.27
N LYS A 309 -15.65 -12.25 31.40
CA LYS A 309 -15.86 -13.50 32.16
C LYS A 309 -16.98 -14.37 31.60
N GLN A 310 -17.81 -13.84 30.70
CA GLN A 310 -18.99 -14.54 30.19
C GLN A 310 -18.68 -15.58 29.08
N GLY A 311 -17.42 -15.63 28.64
CA GLY A 311 -16.93 -16.61 27.68
C GLY A 311 -17.77 -16.66 26.40
N ARG A 312 -18.28 -17.86 26.06
CA ARG A 312 -19.02 -18.11 24.82
C ARG A 312 -20.37 -17.41 24.70
N SER A 313 -20.91 -16.83 25.77
CA SER A 313 -22.13 -16.02 25.65
C SER A 313 -21.87 -14.58 25.21
N THR A 314 -20.60 -14.22 25.00
CA THR A 314 -20.16 -12.92 24.52
C THR A 314 -19.62 -13.06 23.09
N ALA A 315 -20.15 -12.24 22.16
CA ALA A 315 -19.73 -12.19 20.77
C ALA A 315 -19.25 -10.80 20.34
N ILE A 316 -18.14 -10.77 19.64
CA ILE A 316 -17.61 -9.64 18.90
C ILE A 316 -17.80 -9.94 17.42
N VAL A 317 -18.71 -9.22 16.78
CA VAL A 317 -19.09 -9.44 15.39
C VAL A 317 -18.52 -8.34 14.52
N LEU A 318 -17.81 -8.74 13.47
CA LEU A 318 -17.17 -7.84 12.52
C LEU A 318 -18.00 -7.77 11.23
N ALA A 319 -18.60 -6.60 10.94
CA ALA A 319 -19.18 -6.35 9.63
C ALA A 319 -18.09 -6.09 8.58
N ASP A 320 -16.97 -5.50 9.02
CA ASP A 320 -15.73 -5.44 8.26
C ASP A 320 -14.67 -6.36 8.90
N GLU A 321 -14.38 -7.46 8.23
CA GLU A 321 -13.44 -8.49 8.70
C GLU A 321 -11.99 -8.00 8.71
N SER A 322 -11.67 -6.92 8.00
CA SER A 322 -10.32 -6.32 7.98
C SER A 322 -9.88 -5.79 9.34
N LEU A 323 -10.83 -5.54 10.25
CA LEU A 323 -10.55 -5.09 11.61
C LEU A 323 -10.03 -6.17 12.55
N LEU A 324 -10.07 -7.44 12.14
CA LEU A 324 -9.69 -8.56 12.99
C LEU A 324 -8.33 -8.38 13.69
N PRO A 325 -7.24 -7.99 13.02
CA PRO A 325 -5.95 -7.82 13.70
C PRO A 325 -5.99 -6.73 14.78
N THR A 326 -6.67 -5.60 14.50
CA THR A 326 -6.81 -4.52 15.49
C THR A 326 -7.63 -4.95 16.69
N VAL A 327 -8.67 -5.76 16.48
CA VAL A 327 -9.49 -6.35 17.54
C VAL A 327 -8.68 -7.28 18.41
N ILE A 328 -7.90 -8.19 17.82
CA ILE A 328 -7.02 -9.11 18.56
C ILE A 328 -6.07 -8.33 19.48
N HIS A 329 -5.43 -7.29 18.96
CA HIS A 329 -4.51 -6.44 19.74
C HIS A 329 -5.21 -5.51 20.76
N SER A 330 -6.54 -5.44 20.74
CA SER A 330 -7.32 -4.62 21.66
C SER A 330 -8.00 -5.42 22.76
N LEU A 331 -7.80 -6.72 22.78
CA LEU A 331 -8.35 -7.57 23.84
C LEU A 331 -7.64 -7.28 25.17
N PRO A 332 -8.39 -7.22 26.31
CA PRO A 332 -7.79 -7.12 27.63
C PRO A 332 -6.97 -8.37 27.98
N GLU A 333 -5.92 -8.18 28.79
CA GLU A 333 -5.07 -9.29 29.28
C GLU A 333 -5.84 -10.30 30.15
N GLU A 334 -6.95 -9.88 30.73
CA GLU A 334 -7.83 -10.68 31.56
C GLU A 334 -8.67 -11.71 30.78
N VAL A 335 -8.67 -11.63 29.44
CA VAL A 335 -9.39 -12.60 28.60
C VAL A 335 -8.58 -13.88 28.51
N GLU A 336 -9.04 -14.95 29.13
CA GLU A 336 -8.35 -16.24 29.18
C GLU A 336 -8.37 -16.99 27.85
N SER A 337 -9.49 -16.91 27.12
CA SER A 337 -9.66 -17.63 25.85
C SER A 337 -10.57 -16.90 24.86
N VAL A 338 -10.24 -17.01 23.59
CA VAL A 338 -11.04 -16.49 22.47
C VAL A 338 -11.16 -17.56 21.39
N ASN A 339 -12.30 -17.57 20.74
CA ASN A 339 -12.51 -18.38 19.54
C ASN A 339 -12.69 -17.46 18.34
N ILE A 340 -11.71 -17.45 17.44
CA ILE A 340 -11.73 -16.64 16.24
C ILE A 340 -12.19 -17.52 15.08
N THR A 341 -13.25 -17.09 14.43
CA THR A 341 -13.87 -17.85 13.34
C THR A 341 -13.50 -17.34 11.96
N LEU A 342 -13.04 -16.09 11.93
CA LEU A 342 -12.52 -15.43 10.75
C LEU A 342 -11.12 -15.92 10.45
N GLY A 343 -10.73 -15.95 9.19
CA GLY A 343 -9.34 -16.17 8.83
C GLY A 343 -8.53 -14.89 8.97
N TYR A 344 -7.28 -15.00 9.44
CA TYR A 344 -6.35 -13.87 9.40
C TYR A 344 -5.97 -13.57 7.94
N PRO A 345 -6.11 -12.33 7.45
CA PRO A 345 -5.79 -12.01 6.05
C PRO A 345 -4.30 -12.26 5.75
N LEU A 346 -4.01 -13.12 4.76
CA LEU A 346 -2.63 -13.40 4.35
C LEU A 346 -1.91 -12.12 3.86
N GLN A 347 -2.64 -11.20 3.26
CA GLN A 347 -2.15 -9.88 2.85
C GLN A 347 -1.53 -9.07 4.00
N GLN A 348 -1.99 -9.26 5.24
CA GLN A 348 -1.47 -8.55 6.41
C GLN A 348 -0.28 -9.25 7.06
N THR A 349 0.19 -10.34 6.49
CA THR A 349 1.40 -11.03 6.93
C THR A 349 2.62 -10.52 6.16
N PRO A 350 3.83 -10.59 6.76
CA PRO A 350 5.04 -10.22 6.03
C PRO A 350 5.31 -11.07 4.78
N PHE A 351 4.71 -12.27 4.65
CA PHE A 351 4.87 -13.08 3.43
C PHE A 351 4.32 -12.39 2.18
N TYR A 352 3.28 -11.56 2.31
CA TYR A 352 2.77 -10.80 1.18
C TYR A 352 3.83 -9.85 0.60
N SER A 353 4.45 -9.04 1.47
CA SER A 353 5.52 -8.13 1.05
C SER A 353 6.78 -8.88 0.62
N LEU A 354 7.08 -10.02 1.24
CA LEU A 354 8.22 -10.85 0.83
C LEU A 354 8.07 -11.34 -0.61
N ILE A 355 6.94 -11.96 -0.96
CA ILE A 355 6.67 -12.45 -2.31
C ILE A 355 6.78 -11.32 -3.33
N GLN A 356 6.22 -10.15 -3.02
CA GLN A 356 6.34 -8.98 -3.89
C GLN A 356 7.80 -8.56 -4.08
N THR A 357 8.57 -8.42 -2.99
CA THR A 357 9.98 -8.01 -3.09
C THR A 357 10.86 -9.04 -3.79
N LEU A 358 10.61 -10.34 -3.60
CA LEU A 358 11.32 -11.41 -4.31
C LEU A 358 11.01 -11.39 -5.81
N THR A 359 9.76 -11.18 -6.16
CA THR A 359 9.34 -11.08 -7.56
C THR A 359 9.97 -9.86 -8.23
N ASP A 360 9.91 -8.69 -7.56
CA ASP A 360 10.52 -7.45 -8.05
C ASP A 360 12.05 -7.58 -8.18
N LEU A 361 12.71 -8.29 -7.27
CA LEU A 361 14.14 -8.55 -7.35
C LEU A 361 14.53 -9.22 -8.68
N GLN A 362 13.76 -10.20 -9.13
CA GLN A 362 14.07 -10.99 -10.33
C GLN A 362 13.55 -10.35 -11.63
N THR A 363 12.49 -9.52 -11.54
CA THR A 363 11.87 -8.89 -12.74
C THR A 363 12.40 -7.49 -13.02
N LEU A 364 12.55 -6.68 -11.96
CA LEU A 364 12.96 -5.27 -12.06
C LEU A 364 14.37 -5.03 -11.54
N GLY A 365 14.82 -5.87 -10.60
CA GLY A 365 16.10 -5.72 -9.91
C GLY A 365 17.28 -6.29 -10.66
N TYR A 366 17.10 -7.36 -11.43
CA TYR A 366 18.17 -8.03 -12.15
C TYR A 366 18.41 -7.43 -13.55
N ASP A 367 19.61 -7.00 -13.81
CA ASP A 367 20.10 -6.54 -15.12
C ASP A 367 20.86 -7.69 -15.81
N LYS A 368 20.21 -8.32 -16.77
CA LYS A 368 20.73 -9.48 -17.48
C LYS A 368 21.99 -9.19 -18.31
N ASP A 369 22.07 -8.00 -18.92
CA ASP A 369 23.19 -7.63 -19.80
C ASP A 369 24.50 -7.43 -19.03
N ARG A 370 24.38 -7.14 -17.73
CA ARG A 370 25.50 -6.82 -16.84
C ARG A 370 25.78 -7.91 -15.80
N ASP A 371 24.89 -8.88 -15.66
CA ASP A 371 24.91 -9.91 -14.60
C ASP A 371 25.03 -9.29 -13.20
N CYS A 372 24.18 -8.30 -12.93
CA CYS A 372 24.19 -7.60 -11.65
C CYS A 372 22.75 -7.24 -11.21
N TYR A 373 22.61 -6.98 -9.91
CA TYR A 373 21.36 -6.52 -9.33
C TYR A 373 21.42 -5.03 -9.03
N ARG A 374 20.29 -4.34 -9.08
CA ARG A 374 20.16 -2.96 -8.59
C ARG A 374 20.07 -2.99 -7.07
N LEU A 375 20.90 -2.20 -6.38
CA LEU A 375 21.00 -2.19 -4.92
C LEU A 375 19.64 -1.97 -4.23
N ARG A 376 18.78 -1.12 -4.79
CA ARG A 376 17.45 -0.85 -4.26
C ARG A 376 16.64 -2.13 -4.00
N TYR A 377 16.55 -3.01 -4.98
CA TYR A 377 15.79 -4.27 -4.86
C TYR A 377 16.47 -5.28 -3.94
N VAL A 378 17.80 -5.32 -3.96
CA VAL A 378 18.57 -6.11 -2.99
C VAL A 378 18.29 -5.64 -1.56
N ASN A 379 18.30 -4.33 -1.33
CA ASN A 379 17.98 -3.74 -0.03
C ASN A 379 16.57 -4.05 0.45
N TYR A 380 15.57 -4.05 -0.45
CA TYR A 380 14.19 -4.39 -0.06
C TYR A 380 14.10 -5.80 0.51
N VAL A 381 14.80 -6.76 -0.09
CA VAL A 381 14.83 -8.15 0.41
C VAL A 381 15.67 -8.27 1.67
N LEU A 382 16.89 -7.70 1.71
CA LEU A 382 17.78 -7.82 2.87
C LEU A 382 17.26 -7.08 4.11
N ARG A 383 16.46 -6.01 3.95
CA ARG A 383 15.79 -5.29 5.06
C ARG A 383 14.48 -5.91 5.48
N HIS A 384 13.99 -6.90 4.72
CA HIS A 384 12.73 -7.56 5.05
C HIS A 384 12.85 -8.32 6.38
N PRO A 385 11.82 -8.31 7.28
CA PRO A 385 11.86 -9.01 8.56
C PRO A 385 12.23 -10.50 8.47
N TYR A 386 11.93 -11.14 7.34
CA TYR A 386 12.21 -12.55 7.12
C TYR A 386 13.55 -12.82 6.41
N ALA A 387 14.36 -11.80 6.13
CA ALA A 387 15.70 -11.98 5.56
C ALA A 387 16.59 -12.89 6.44
N GLN A 388 16.44 -12.82 7.76
CA GLN A 388 17.15 -13.68 8.72
C GLN A 388 16.84 -15.18 8.55
N TYR A 389 15.68 -15.53 8.00
CA TYR A 389 15.30 -16.91 7.69
C TYR A 389 15.67 -17.33 6.27
N ILE A 390 16.10 -16.39 5.42
CA ILE A 390 16.65 -16.70 4.11
C ILE A 390 18.14 -17.04 4.22
N SER A 391 18.91 -16.18 4.90
CA SER A 391 20.35 -16.32 5.07
C SER A 391 20.82 -15.77 6.41
N SER A 392 21.74 -16.47 7.06
CA SER A 392 22.40 -15.96 8.28
C SER A 392 23.36 -14.80 8.00
N ALA A 393 23.85 -14.69 6.77
CA ALA A 393 24.81 -13.65 6.35
C ALA A 393 24.15 -12.34 5.88
N TYR A 394 22.81 -12.22 5.93
CA TYR A 394 22.06 -11.08 5.37
C TYR A 394 22.51 -9.71 5.93
N ALA A 395 22.71 -9.62 7.24
CA ALA A 395 23.06 -8.38 7.92
C ALA A 395 24.51 -7.93 7.59
N GLU A 396 25.43 -8.89 7.53
CA GLU A 396 26.81 -8.63 7.14
C GLU A 396 26.91 -8.19 5.68
N LEU A 397 26.18 -8.89 4.79
CA LEU A 397 26.10 -8.54 3.38
C LEU A 397 25.53 -7.12 3.19
N MET A 398 24.48 -6.77 3.91
CA MET A 398 23.87 -5.43 3.87
C MET A 398 24.85 -4.35 4.33
N SER A 399 25.59 -4.59 5.43
CA SER A 399 26.63 -3.66 5.92
C SER A 399 27.74 -3.47 4.89
N GLU A 400 28.23 -4.56 4.29
CA GLU A 400 29.27 -4.47 3.27
C GLU A 400 28.83 -3.73 2.00
N LEU A 401 27.59 -3.94 1.54
CA LEU A 401 27.02 -3.19 0.42
C LEU A 401 26.99 -1.69 0.70
N HIS A 402 26.60 -1.32 1.93
CA HIS A 402 26.52 0.06 2.36
C HIS A 402 27.91 0.70 2.50
N ASP A 403 28.85 0.04 3.21
CA ASP A 403 30.18 0.56 3.49
C ASP A 403 31.02 0.72 2.20
N LYS A 404 30.92 -0.24 1.30
CA LYS A 404 31.62 -0.23 0.01
C LYS A 404 30.88 0.57 -1.07
N LYS A 405 29.65 1.05 -0.79
CA LYS A 405 28.80 1.83 -1.71
C LYS A 405 28.62 1.17 -3.08
N ILE A 406 28.27 -0.12 -3.08
CA ILE A 406 28.09 -0.92 -4.29
C ILE A 406 26.64 -0.80 -4.79
N PHE A 407 26.41 -0.04 -5.86
CA PHE A 407 25.07 0.18 -6.42
C PHE A 407 24.59 -0.95 -7.35
N PHE A 408 25.52 -1.65 -7.95
CA PHE A 408 25.25 -2.74 -8.89
C PHE A 408 26.07 -3.98 -8.51
N PRO A 409 25.71 -4.65 -7.39
CA PRO A 409 26.39 -5.86 -7.00
C PRO A 409 26.19 -6.97 -8.02
N SER A 410 27.29 -7.59 -8.49
CA SER A 410 27.18 -8.79 -9.32
C SER A 410 26.71 -9.99 -8.50
N ARG A 411 26.04 -10.95 -9.15
CA ARG A 411 25.63 -12.20 -8.52
C ARG A 411 26.79 -12.90 -7.81
N LYS A 412 27.93 -12.99 -8.46
CA LYS A 412 29.15 -13.59 -7.88
C LYS A 412 29.60 -12.88 -6.59
N TRP A 413 29.43 -11.56 -6.54
CA TRP A 413 29.78 -10.80 -5.34
C TRP A 413 28.76 -11.02 -4.22
N LEU A 414 27.47 -11.11 -4.53
CA LEU A 414 26.40 -11.36 -3.56
C LEU A 414 26.50 -12.75 -2.93
N CYS A 415 26.93 -13.74 -3.70
CA CYS A 415 27.09 -15.13 -3.24
C CYS A 415 28.50 -15.46 -2.72
N GLN A 416 29.41 -14.48 -2.53
CA GLN A 416 30.80 -14.71 -2.09
C GLN A 416 30.92 -15.32 -0.66
N LYS A 417 29.85 -15.29 0.13
CA LYS A 417 29.82 -15.81 1.51
C LYS A 417 29.60 -17.34 1.58
N GLU A 418 29.42 -18.01 0.46
CA GLU A 418 29.13 -19.47 0.39
C GLU A 418 27.94 -19.87 1.29
N ASP A 419 26.88 -19.03 1.30
CA ASP A 419 25.64 -19.24 2.05
C ASP A 419 24.57 -19.76 1.10
N GLU A 420 24.02 -20.94 1.38
CA GLU A 420 23.02 -21.62 0.53
C GLU A 420 21.77 -20.72 0.33
N GLY A 421 21.38 -19.96 1.35
CA GLY A 421 20.24 -19.04 1.26
C GLY A 421 20.49 -17.90 0.28
N LEU A 422 21.72 -17.34 0.24
CA LEU A 422 22.10 -16.32 -0.74
C LEU A 422 22.20 -16.90 -2.15
N GLU A 423 22.66 -18.14 -2.31
CA GLU A 423 22.71 -18.80 -3.62
C GLU A 423 21.31 -19.03 -4.20
N ILE A 424 20.35 -19.43 -3.36
CA ILE A 424 18.93 -19.54 -3.72
C ILE A 424 18.34 -18.16 -4.03
N LEU A 425 18.60 -17.14 -3.18
CA LEU A 425 18.05 -15.81 -3.33
C LEU A 425 18.46 -15.13 -4.64
N PHE A 426 19.73 -15.29 -5.02
CA PHE A 426 20.31 -14.67 -6.20
C PHE A 426 20.55 -15.67 -7.35
N GLN A 427 19.76 -16.73 -7.43
CA GLN A 427 19.88 -17.71 -8.52
C GLN A 427 19.53 -17.11 -9.88
N GLU A 428 20.10 -17.68 -10.95
CA GLU A 428 19.83 -17.25 -12.31
C GLU A 428 18.46 -17.75 -12.79
N MET A 429 17.69 -16.84 -13.41
CA MET A 429 16.39 -17.17 -13.98
C MET A 429 16.54 -17.66 -15.42
N SER A 430 15.76 -18.67 -15.80
CA SER A 430 15.61 -19.09 -17.20
C SER A 430 15.06 -17.92 -18.03
N SER A 431 15.43 -17.84 -19.28
CA SER A 431 14.97 -16.78 -20.18
C SER A 431 13.92 -17.29 -21.17
N GLY A 432 13.10 -16.37 -21.69
CA GLY A 432 12.08 -16.67 -22.69
C GLY A 432 10.83 -17.32 -22.09
N GLU A 433 10.22 -18.26 -22.80
CA GLU A 433 8.95 -18.91 -22.43
C GLU A 433 8.97 -19.62 -21.07
N ASN A 434 10.14 -20.03 -20.59
CA ASN A 434 10.28 -20.72 -19.31
C ASN A 434 10.50 -19.76 -18.12
N PHE A 435 10.50 -18.44 -18.34
CA PHE A 435 10.77 -17.48 -17.26
C PHE A 435 9.73 -17.58 -16.12
N ASN A 436 8.44 -17.61 -16.45
CA ASN A 436 7.38 -17.70 -15.47
C ASN A 436 7.49 -18.97 -14.61
N LEU A 437 7.77 -20.11 -15.23
CA LEU A 437 7.96 -21.37 -14.51
C LEU A 437 9.19 -21.30 -13.58
N SER A 438 10.30 -20.74 -14.07
CA SER A 438 11.53 -20.55 -13.30
C SER A 438 11.29 -19.59 -12.12
N LEU A 439 10.55 -18.50 -12.31
CA LEU A 439 10.22 -17.54 -11.25
C LEU A 439 9.37 -18.19 -10.13
N VAL A 440 8.34 -18.93 -10.51
CA VAL A 440 7.47 -19.59 -9.52
C VAL A 440 8.24 -20.68 -8.76
N GLN A 441 9.11 -21.43 -9.45
CA GLN A 441 10.01 -22.40 -8.82
C GLN A 441 10.98 -21.71 -7.84
N TYR A 442 11.54 -20.57 -8.23
CA TYR A 442 12.40 -19.75 -7.36
C TYR A 442 11.68 -19.35 -6.06
N LEU A 443 10.45 -18.87 -6.17
CA LEU A 443 9.65 -18.52 -4.99
C LEU A 443 9.43 -19.73 -4.08
N LEU A 444 9.15 -20.92 -4.65
CA LEU A 444 9.02 -22.17 -3.89
C LEU A 444 10.31 -22.54 -3.16
N ASP A 445 11.45 -22.41 -3.82
CA ASP A 445 12.75 -22.74 -3.24
C ASP A 445 13.11 -21.82 -2.07
N VAL A 446 12.86 -20.50 -2.22
CA VAL A 446 13.04 -19.53 -1.13
C VAL A 446 12.10 -19.84 0.05
N LEU A 447 10.81 -20.08 -0.20
CA LEU A 447 9.85 -20.42 0.85
C LEU A 447 10.22 -21.73 1.58
N LYS A 448 10.68 -22.73 0.86
CA LYS A 448 11.16 -23.99 1.41
C LYS A 448 12.41 -23.78 2.29
N ASN A 449 13.33 -22.94 1.85
CA ASN A 449 14.51 -22.59 2.64
C ASN A 449 14.11 -21.90 3.94
N ILE A 450 13.22 -20.90 3.88
CA ILE A 450 12.66 -20.22 5.07
C ILE A 450 12.03 -21.24 6.02
N GLY A 451 11.22 -22.18 5.51
CA GLY A 451 10.60 -23.22 6.33
C GLY A 451 11.62 -24.16 6.99
N THR A 452 12.75 -24.39 6.34
CA THR A 452 13.84 -25.21 6.89
C THR A 452 14.58 -24.46 8.01
N GLN A 453 14.88 -23.20 7.81
CA GLN A 453 15.61 -22.37 8.78
C GLN A 453 14.74 -21.99 9.99
N ALA A 454 13.44 -21.76 9.78
CA ALA A 454 12.50 -21.39 10.84
C ALA A 454 11.85 -22.56 11.57
N ARG A 455 12.37 -23.79 11.45
CA ARG A 455 11.79 -25.01 12.07
C ARG A 455 11.59 -24.94 13.59
N THR A 456 12.44 -24.19 14.28
CA THR A 456 12.42 -24.06 15.74
C THR A 456 11.57 -22.89 16.22
N LEU A 457 10.99 -22.11 15.30
CA LEU A 457 10.14 -20.99 15.65
C LEU A 457 8.78 -21.51 16.11
N ASP A 458 8.42 -21.21 17.35
CA ASP A 458 7.11 -21.52 17.92
C ASP A 458 6.13 -20.34 17.68
N ASP A 459 5.82 -20.11 16.39
CA ASP A 459 4.85 -19.11 15.94
C ASP A 459 3.88 -19.77 14.96
N PRO A 460 2.70 -20.18 15.42
CA PRO A 460 1.70 -20.84 14.58
C PRO A 460 1.22 -19.96 13.40
N LEU A 461 1.13 -18.63 13.60
CA LEU A 461 0.73 -17.71 12.52
C LEU A 461 1.79 -17.66 11.42
N PHE A 462 3.06 -17.63 11.78
CA PHE A 462 4.16 -17.70 10.82
C PHE A 462 4.13 -19.00 10.02
N GLN A 463 4.01 -20.15 10.73
CA GLN A 463 4.02 -21.48 10.10
C GLN A 463 2.85 -21.66 9.13
N GLU A 464 1.64 -21.29 9.55
CA GLU A 464 0.46 -21.40 8.69
C GLU A 464 0.48 -20.41 7.53
N SER A 465 1.03 -19.18 7.75
CA SER A 465 1.22 -18.18 6.68
C SER A 465 2.19 -18.68 5.62
N LEU A 466 3.31 -19.28 6.05
CA LEU A 466 4.28 -19.90 5.16
C LEU A 466 3.64 -21.05 4.35
N PHE A 467 2.92 -21.94 5.03
CA PHE A 467 2.25 -23.09 4.40
C PHE A 467 1.21 -22.62 3.36
N ARG A 468 0.40 -21.61 3.68
CA ARG A 468 -0.60 -21.06 2.76
C ARG A 468 0.06 -20.42 1.56
N THR A 469 1.09 -19.59 1.79
CA THR A 469 1.85 -18.97 0.71
C THR A 469 2.49 -20.01 -0.20
N TYR A 470 3.15 -21.02 0.38
CA TYR A 470 3.73 -22.13 -0.39
C TYR A 470 2.68 -22.85 -1.23
N THR A 471 1.53 -23.16 -0.64
CA THR A 471 0.44 -23.85 -1.33
C THR A 471 -0.10 -23.05 -2.53
N LEU A 472 -0.26 -21.73 -2.37
CA LEU A 472 -0.69 -20.83 -3.46
C LEU A 472 0.32 -20.79 -4.60
N VAL A 473 1.60 -20.60 -4.26
CA VAL A 473 2.67 -20.55 -5.26
C VAL A 473 2.81 -21.90 -5.96
N ASN A 474 2.74 -23.01 -5.23
CA ASN A 474 2.79 -24.37 -5.83
C ASN A 474 1.59 -24.63 -6.77
N ARG A 475 0.41 -24.14 -6.42
CA ARG A 475 -0.76 -24.23 -7.29
C ARG A 475 -0.54 -23.50 -8.63
N LEU A 476 0.04 -22.31 -8.61
CA LEU A 476 0.42 -21.60 -9.85
C LEU A 476 1.49 -22.36 -10.63
N HIS A 477 2.48 -22.91 -9.93
CA HIS A 477 3.51 -23.75 -10.55
C HIS A 477 2.91 -24.93 -11.31
N GLU A 478 1.99 -25.68 -10.70
CA GLU A 478 1.30 -26.81 -11.33
C GLU A 478 0.51 -26.39 -12.57
N LEU A 479 -0.23 -25.27 -12.50
CA LEU A 479 -1.01 -24.74 -13.65
C LEU A 479 -0.13 -24.28 -14.81
N ILE A 480 1.01 -23.66 -14.53
CA ILE A 480 1.98 -23.29 -15.57
C ILE A 480 2.64 -24.53 -16.16
N GLN A 481 3.06 -25.48 -15.33
CA GLN A 481 3.71 -26.71 -15.76
C GLN A 481 2.79 -27.60 -16.62
N SER A 482 1.50 -27.65 -16.28
CA SER A 482 0.49 -28.38 -17.10
C SER A 482 0.15 -27.70 -18.42
N GLY A 483 0.56 -26.44 -18.61
CA GLY A 483 0.16 -25.62 -19.77
C GLY A 483 -1.27 -25.11 -19.71
N ASP A 484 -1.93 -25.17 -18.54
CA ASP A 484 -3.26 -24.61 -18.36
C ASP A 484 -3.24 -23.09 -18.20
N LEU A 485 -2.17 -22.56 -17.57
CA LEU A 485 -1.97 -21.13 -17.34
C LEU A 485 -0.83 -20.60 -18.22
N ILE A 486 -1.17 -19.94 -19.30
CA ILE A 486 -0.21 -19.28 -20.21
C ILE A 486 -0.48 -17.77 -20.14
N VAL A 487 0.37 -17.04 -19.46
CA VAL A 487 0.25 -15.59 -19.22
C VAL A 487 1.61 -14.92 -19.33
N ASP A 488 1.62 -13.60 -19.51
CA ASP A 488 2.84 -12.81 -19.38
C ASP A 488 3.24 -12.63 -17.90
N ILE A 489 4.42 -12.07 -17.66
CA ILE A 489 4.96 -11.90 -16.32
C ILE A 489 4.13 -10.92 -15.48
N ILE A 490 3.59 -9.87 -16.09
CA ILE A 490 2.80 -8.84 -15.40
C ILE A 490 1.50 -9.45 -14.90
N THR A 491 0.86 -10.24 -15.74
CA THR A 491 -0.36 -10.96 -15.37
C THR A 491 -0.11 -12.00 -14.28
N LEU A 492 1.00 -12.75 -14.37
CA LEU A 492 1.37 -13.70 -13.33
C LEU A 492 1.56 -13.01 -11.97
N GLN A 493 2.23 -11.86 -11.94
CA GLN A 493 2.40 -11.04 -10.73
C GLN A 493 1.05 -10.60 -10.16
N HIS A 494 0.17 -10.06 -11.01
CA HIS A 494 -1.17 -9.63 -10.58
C HIS A 494 -1.99 -10.79 -10.01
N LEU A 495 -1.99 -11.94 -10.68
CA LEU A 495 -2.69 -13.14 -10.21
C LEU A 495 -2.16 -13.62 -8.86
N LEU A 496 -0.85 -13.68 -8.70
CA LEU A 496 -0.22 -14.09 -7.45
C LEU A 496 -0.62 -13.18 -6.30
N LEU A 497 -0.51 -11.85 -6.49
CA LEU A 497 -0.88 -10.88 -5.47
C LEU A 497 -2.39 -10.90 -5.18
N GLN A 498 -3.25 -11.02 -6.19
CA GLN A 498 -4.69 -11.13 -6.01
C GLN A 498 -5.07 -12.38 -5.20
N LEU A 499 -4.45 -13.52 -5.48
CA LEU A 499 -4.67 -14.74 -4.71
C LEU A 499 -4.26 -14.59 -3.24
N MET A 500 -3.13 -13.93 -2.98
CA MET A 500 -2.69 -13.66 -1.62
C MET A 500 -3.60 -12.67 -0.88
N GLN A 501 -4.16 -11.68 -1.59
CA GLN A 501 -5.12 -10.72 -1.02
C GLN A 501 -6.45 -11.38 -0.61
N THR A 502 -6.90 -12.36 -1.38
CA THR A 502 -8.18 -13.04 -1.13
C THR A 502 -8.05 -14.25 -0.19
N THR A 503 -6.83 -14.66 0.12
CA THR A 503 -6.58 -15.83 0.97
C THR A 503 -6.55 -15.44 2.45
N THR A 504 -7.18 -16.26 3.27
CA THR A 504 -7.16 -16.13 4.73
C THR A 504 -6.53 -17.36 5.39
N ILE A 505 -5.91 -17.13 6.54
CA ILE A 505 -5.28 -18.13 7.38
C ILE A 505 -6.28 -18.53 8.46
N PRO A 506 -6.73 -19.79 8.53
CA PRO A 506 -7.68 -20.20 9.55
C PRO A 506 -6.99 -20.25 10.91
N PHE A 507 -7.70 -19.82 11.94
CA PHE A 507 -7.29 -20.07 13.32
C PHE A 507 -7.71 -21.48 13.73
N HIS A 508 -6.79 -22.22 14.34
CA HIS A 508 -7.04 -23.52 14.92
C HIS A 508 -7.25 -23.38 16.43
N GLY A 509 -8.40 -23.81 16.94
CA GLY A 509 -8.72 -23.73 18.36
C GLY A 509 -9.98 -24.56 18.72
N GLU A 510 -10.32 -24.63 20.00
CA GLU A 510 -11.53 -25.24 20.50
C GLU A 510 -12.76 -24.36 20.16
N PRO A 511 -13.60 -24.74 19.19
CA PRO A 511 -14.60 -23.83 18.59
C PRO A 511 -15.75 -23.45 19.54
N ALA A 512 -15.86 -24.05 20.70
CA ALA A 512 -16.95 -23.86 21.65
C ALA A 512 -16.55 -23.14 22.95
N GLU A 513 -15.30 -22.69 23.08
CA GLU A 513 -14.79 -22.06 24.28
C GLU A 513 -14.42 -20.58 24.07
N GLY A 514 -14.42 -19.80 25.15
CA GLY A 514 -13.99 -18.41 25.13
C GLY A 514 -14.95 -17.43 24.45
N ILE A 515 -14.52 -16.17 24.37
CA ILE A 515 -15.25 -15.09 23.69
C ILE A 515 -15.24 -15.38 22.19
N GLN A 516 -16.40 -15.20 21.54
CA GLN A 516 -16.56 -15.50 20.12
C GLN A 516 -16.27 -14.26 19.26
N ILE A 517 -15.23 -14.32 18.41
CA ILE A 517 -14.91 -13.28 17.44
C ILE A 517 -15.25 -13.81 16.04
N MET A 518 -16.19 -13.16 15.35
CA MET A 518 -16.77 -13.74 14.14
C MET A 518 -17.30 -12.68 13.16
N GLY A 519 -17.46 -13.06 11.91
CA GLY A 519 -18.20 -12.26 10.93
C GLY A 519 -19.73 -12.41 11.09
N VAL A 520 -20.49 -11.59 10.41
CA VAL A 520 -21.95 -11.60 10.46
C VAL A 520 -22.52 -12.97 10.02
N LEU A 521 -21.93 -13.58 8.99
CA LEU A 521 -22.40 -14.85 8.46
C LEU A 521 -22.12 -16.05 9.37
N GLU A 522 -21.10 -15.97 10.20
CA GLU A 522 -20.71 -17.03 11.16
C GLU A 522 -21.62 -17.06 12.37
N THR A 523 -22.40 -16.01 12.64
CA THR A 523 -23.38 -15.96 13.74
C THR A 523 -24.61 -16.88 13.51
N ARG A 524 -24.74 -17.47 12.34
CA ARG A 524 -25.87 -18.35 11.98
C ARG A 524 -26.10 -19.45 12.99
N ASN A 525 -27.33 -19.57 13.45
CA ASN A 525 -27.78 -20.61 14.40
C ASN A 525 -27.14 -20.52 15.79
N LEU A 526 -26.41 -19.46 16.10
CA LEU A 526 -25.77 -19.23 17.40
C LEU A 526 -26.46 -18.07 18.12
N ASP A 527 -26.64 -18.21 19.42
CA ASP A 527 -27.27 -17.21 20.27
C ASP A 527 -26.28 -16.74 21.33
N PHE A 528 -26.28 -15.41 21.60
CA PHE A 528 -25.37 -14.76 22.54
C PHE A 528 -26.14 -13.82 23.44
N ASP A 529 -25.73 -13.71 24.72
CA ASP A 529 -26.32 -12.78 25.67
C ASP A 529 -25.80 -11.37 25.49
N HIS A 530 -24.48 -11.24 25.16
CA HIS A 530 -23.78 -9.98 24.96
C HIS A 530 -23.19 -9.94 23.55
N ILE A 531 -23.58 -8.94 22.79
CA ILE A 531 -23.10 -8.74 21.40
C ILE A 531 -22.58 -7.31 21.21
N ILE A 532 -21.41 -7.19 20.61
CA ILE A 532 -20.96 -5.95 19.96
C ILE A 532 -20.74 -6.20 18.47
N VAL A 533 -21.32 -5.33 17.64
CA VAL A 533 -21.10 -5.36 16.17
C VAL A 533 -20.27 -4.15 15.79
N LEU A 534 -19.13 -4.39 15.16
CA LEU A 534 -18.23 -3.34 14.66
C LEU A 534 -18.49 -3.02 13.20
N SER A 535 -18.30 -1.76 12.85
CA SER A 535 -18.45 -1.24 11.46
C SER A 535 -19.83 -1.53 10.85
N ALA A 536 -20.89 -1.41 11.66
CA ALA A 536 -22.27 -1.55 11.21
C ALA A 536 -22.71 -0.32 10.39
N SER A 537 -21.91 0.03 9.38
CA SER A 537 -22.12 1.15 8.46
C SER A 537 -22.74 0.67 7.17
N GLU A 538 -23.36 1.59 6.42
CA GLU A 538 -23.87 1.31 5.08
C GLU A 538 -22.71 0.88 4.14
N GLY A 539 -22.92 -0.17 3.35
CA GLY A 539 -21.88 -0.78 2.51
C GLY A 539 -21.16 -1.97 3.16
N ASN A 540 -21.01 -1.98 4.49
CA ASN A 540 -20.50 -3.14 5.24
C ASN A 540 -21.65 -4.05 5.70
N LEU A 541 -22.78 -3.44 6.05
CA LEU A 541 -23.99 -4.15 6.46
C LEU A 541 -25.23 -3.46 5.85
N PRO A 542 -25.78 -3.95 4.73
CA PRO A 542 -25.42 -5.16 3.98
C PRO A 542 -24.16 -5.02 3.13
N LYS A 543 -23.39 -6.11 3.00
CA LYS A 543 -22.19 -6.19 2.16
C LYS A 543 -22.51 -6.77 0.77
N GLY A 544 -21.80 -6.32 -0.27
CA GLY A 544 -21.89 -6.93 -1.61
C GLY A 544 -23.20 -6.69 -2.33
N VAL A 545 -23.95 -5.64 -1.96
CA VAL A 545 -25.26 -5.32 -2.60
C VAL A 545 -25.08 -4.87 -4.05
N ASN A 546 -23.89 -4.32 -4.40
CA ASN A 546 -23.56 -3.78 -5.72
C ASN A 546 -22.66 -4.73 -6.55
N ASP A 547 -22.74 -6.04 -6.33
CA ASP A 547 -21.92 -7.00 -7.07
C ASP A 547 -22.17 -6.88 -8.57
N SER A 548 -21.07 -6.90 -9.33
CA SER A 548 -21.08 -6.86 -10.78
C SER A 548 -21.69 -8.13 -11.38
N SER A 549 -22.46 -7.99 -12.44
CA SER A 549 -23.03 -9.10 -13.21
C SER A 549 -23.25 -8.69 -14.66
N PHE A 550 -23.10 -9.61 -15.59
CA PHE A 550 -23.49 -9.38 -17.00
C PHE A 550 -24.99 -9.45 -17.22
N ILE A 551 -25.73 -10.17 -16.33
CA ILE A 551 -27.19 -10.37 -16.47
C ILE A 551 -27.90 -9.17 -15.83
N PRO A 552 -28.64 -8.34 -16.61
CA PRO A 552 -29.40 -7.20 -16.11
C PRO A 552 -30.40 -7.57 -15.02
N TYR A 553 -30.70 -6.62 -14.11
CA TYR A 553 -31.63 -6.81 -12.99
C TYR A 553 -33.02 -7.32 -13.43
N SER A 554 -33.57 -6.74 -14.48
CA SER A 554 -34.90 -7.16 -15.02
C SER A 554 -34.91 -8.62 -15.45
N LEU A 555 -33.86 -9.10 -16.11
CA LEU A 555 -33.73 -10.50 -16.50
C LEU A 555 -33.51 -11.39 -15.28
N ARG A 556 -32.66 -10.97 -14.35
CA ARG A 556 -32.49 -11.71 -13.08
C ARG A 556 -33.83 -11.93 -12.39
N LYS A 557 -34.65 -10.87 -12.30
CA LYS A 557 -35.97 -10.93 -11.69
C LYS A 557 -36.95 -11.83 -12.51
N ALA A 558 -36.94 -11.71 -13.84
CA ALA A 558 -37.82 -12.47 -14.71
C ALA A 558 -37.54 -13.99 -14.69
N TYR A 559 -36.27 -14.38 -14.59
CA TYR A 559 -35.82 -15.78 -14.56
C TYR A 559 -35.60 -16.34 -13.15
N GLY A 560 -35.95 -15.58 -12.12
CA GLY A 560 -35.84 -16.02 -10.73
C GLY A 560 -34.40 -16.16 -10.23
N LEU A 561 -33.46 -15.44 -10.88
CA LEU A 561 -32.06 -15.37 -10.43
C LEU A 561 -31.92 -14.48 -9.20
N THR A 562 -30.82 -14.60 -8.49
CA THR A 562 -30.54 -13.79 -7.30
C THR A 562 -30.45 -12.31 -7.64
N THR A 563 -31.28 -11.47 -7.02
CA THR A 563 -31.29 -10.01 -7.19
C THR A 563 -30.68 -9.29 -5.99
N VAL A 564 -30.45 -7.98 -6.13
CA VAL A 564 -30.03 -7.10 -5.01
C VAL A 564 -31.03 -7.16 -3.87
N ASP A 565 -32.33 -7.14 -4.15
CA ASP A 565 -33.37 -7.23 -3.11
C ASP A 565 -33.28 -8.53 -2.31
N ASN A 566 -32.97 -9.64 -2.98
CA ASN A 566 -32.74 -10.93 -2.34
C ASN A 566 -31.55 -10.89 -1.38
N LYS A 567 -30.44 -10.25 -1.79
CA LYS A 567 -29.25 -10.07 -0.94
C LYS A 567 -29.57 -9.22 0.29
N VAL A 568 -30.29 -8.10 0.12
CA VAL A 568 -30.73 -7.25 1.23
C VAL A 568 -31.59 -8.05 2.22
N ALA A 569 -32.56 -8.84 1.74
CA ALA A 569 -33.40 -9.67 2.59
C ALA A 569 -32.60 -10.71 3.40
N ILE A 570 -31.57 -11.31 2.80
CA ILE A 570 -30.68 -12.26 3.48
C ILE A 570 -29.92 -11.57 4.63
N PHE A 571 -29.31 -10.40 4.36
CA PHE A 571 -28.57 -9.67 5.40
C PHE A 571 -29.50 -9.09 6.48
N SER A 572 -30.71 -8.64 6.11
CA SER A 572 -31.73 -8.21 7.06
C SER A 572 -32.12 -9.34 8.02
N TYR A 573 -32.32 -10.55 7.51
CA TYR A 573 -32.55 -11.73 8.35
C TYR A 573 -31.39 -11.98 9.33
N TYR A 574 -30.13 -12.00 8.84
CA TYR A 574 -28.99 -12.27 9.70
C TYR A 574 -28.84 -11.22 10.78
N PHE A 575 -29.06 -9.95 10.45
CA PHE A 575 -29.04 -8.87 11.43
C PHE A 575 -30.10 -9.06 12.53
N HIS A 576 -31.34 -9.23 12.16
CA HIS A 576 -32.43 -9.40 13.13
C HIS A 576 -32.27 -10.70 13.92
N ARG A 577 -31.90 -11.77 13.27
CA ARG A 577 -31.68 -13.08 13.90
C ARG A 577 -30.55 -13.03 14.93
N MET A 578 -29.46 -12.34 14.64
CA MET A 578 -28.34 -12.17 15.57
C MET A 578 -28.78 -11.46 16.85
N LEU A 579 -29.68 -10.49 16.75
CA LEU A 579 -30.13 -9.67 17.87
C LEU A 579 -31.34 -10.24 18.62
N GLN A 580 -32.12 -11.15 18.01
CA GLN A 580 -33.44 -11.52 18.51
C GLN A 580 -33.44 -12.08 19.95
N ARG A 581 -32.39 -12.81 20.36
CA ARG A 581 -32.27 -13.42 21.70
C ARG A 581 -31.19 -12.77 22.56
N SER A 582 -30.50 -11.75 22.09
CA SER A 582 -29.49 -11.04 22.88
C SER A 582 -30.13 -10.03 23.82
N ALA A 583 -29.60 -9.94 25.04
CA ALA A 583 -30.07 -9.00 26.04
C ALA A 583 -29.32 -7.66 26.05
N ASP A 584 -28.02 -7.71 25.75
CA ASP A 584 -27.09 -6.59 25.78
C ASP A 584 -26.42 -6.45 24.38
N ILE A 585 -26.76 -5.37 23.67
CA ILE A 585 -26.45 -5.16 22.28
C ILE A 585 -25.74 -3.82 22.12
N THR A 586 -24.54 -3.85 21.56
CA THR A 586 -23.80 -2.63 21.19
C THR A 586 -23.54 -2.65 19.69
N LEU A 587 -23.94 -1.60 18.97
CA LEU A 587 -23.75 -1.47 17.53
C LEU A 587 -22.90 -0.23 17.27
N THR A 588 -21.74 -0.40 16.65
CA THR A 588 -20.83 0.70 16.35
C THR A 588 -20.79 0.98 14.86
N TYR A 589 -20.67 2.24 14.48
CA TYR A 589 -20.63 2.67 13.09
C TYR A 589 -19.68 3.86 12.89
N ASN A 590 -19.17 4.01 11.67
CA ASN A 590 -18.33 5.15 11.30
C ASN A 590 -19.20 6.36 10.93
N ASN A 591 -18.84 7.55 11.40
CA ASN A 591 -19.53 8.81 11.09
C ASN A 591 -18.63 9.86 10.42
N SER A 592 -17.43 9.49 10.00
CA SER A 592 -16.53 10.41 9.30
C SER A 592 -16.85 10.52 7.81
N THR A 593 -16.45 11.64 7.23
CA THR A 593 -16.46 11.88 5.79
C THR A 593 -15.03 11.84 5.31
N GLU A 594 -14.60 10.72 4.72
CA GLU A 594 -13.29 10.58 4.08
C GLU A 594 -13.45 10.11 2.63
N ASP A 595 -12.63 10.62 1.72
CA ASP A 595 -12.55 10.23 0.30
C ASP A 595 -13.87 10.25 -0.49
N GLY A 596 -14.78 11.17 -0.13
CA GLY A 596 -16.08 11.32 -0.81
C GLY A 596 -17.14 10.29 -0.39
N HIS A 597 -16.86 9.44 0.59
CA HIS A 597 -17.81 8.58 1.26
C HIS A 597 -18.24 9.20 2.58
N THR A 598 -19.56 9.42 2.75
CA THR A 598 -20.14 9.79 4.04
C THR A 598 -20.29 8.52 4.87
N GLY A 599 -19.66 8.48 6.05
CA GLY A 599 -19.90 7.40 7.02
C GLY A 599 -21.35 7.47 7.50
N GLU A 600 -22.17 6.55 7.05
CA GLU A 600 -23.58 6.44 7.43
C GLU A 600 -23.83 5.16 8.20
N MET A 601 -24.69 5.21 9.22
CA MET A 601 -25.10 3.98 9.88
C MET A 601 -25.89 3.09 8.90
N SER A 602 -25.77 1.79 9.07
CA SER A 602 -26.49 0.81 8.26
C SER A 602 -28.02 1.09 8.27
N ARG A 603 -28.65 0.88 7.13
CA ARG A 603 -30.12 0.94 7.00
C ARG A 603 -30.84 0.05 8.01
N PHE A 604 -30.25 -1.06 8.43
CA PHE A 604 -30.84 -1.93 9.45
C PHE A 604 -30.82 -1.33 10.84
N LEU A 605 -29.82 -0.52 11.17
CA LEU A 605 -29.81 0.26 12.42
C LEU A 605 -30.90 1.31 12.40
N LEU A 606 -31.08 2.01 11.28
CA LEU A 606 -32.17 2.98 11.09
C LEU A 606 -33.52 2.31 11.19
N GLN A 607 -33.70 1.15 10.56
CA GLN A 607 -34.93 0.38 10.62
C GLN A 607 -35.26 -0.03 12.07
N LEU A 608 -34.28 -0.55 12.81
CA LEU A 608 -34.44 -0.90 14.21
C LEU A 608 -34.83 0.32 15.07
N LEU A 609 -34.24 1.48 14.83
CA LEU A 609 -34.53 2.70 15.53
C LEU A 609 -35.97 3.21 15.29
N VAL A 610 -36.49 3.08 14.06
CA VAL A 610 -37.80 3.62 13.65
C VAL A 610 -38.93 2.62 13.86
N GLU A 611 -38.72 1.34 13.60
CA GLU A 611 -39.76 0.32 13.55
C GLU A 611 -39.90 -0.48 14.85
N SER A 612 -38.82 -0.57 15.66
CA SER A 612 -38.88 -1.33 16.91
C SER A 612 -39.46 -0.52 18.09
N LYS A 613 -39.87 -1.22 19.15
CA LYS A 613 -40.33 -0.63 20.40
C LYS A 613 -39.16 -0.36 21.36
N HIS A 614 -37.93 -0.73 21.00
CA HIS A 614 -36.78 -0.63 21.87
C HIS A 614 -36.30 0.80 22.04
N GLN A 615 -35.93 1.16 23.27
CA GLN A 615 -35.24 2.41 23.54
C GLN A 615 -33.75 2.22 23.28
N VAL A 616 -33.22 2.96 22.29
CA VAL A 616 -31.82 2.89 21.90
C VAL A 616 -31.07 4.04 22.60
N LYS A 617 -30.01 3.67 23.33
CA LYS A 617 -29.04 4.61 23.89
C LYS A 617 -28.06 5.02 22.78
N THR A 618 -27.64 6.27 22.75
CA THR A 618 -26.66 6.75 21.80
C THR A 618 -25.41 7.28 22.50
N ALA A 619 -24.24 6.95 21.99
CA ALA A 619 -22.97 7.45 22.48
C ALA A 619 -22.04 7.77 21.30
N ALA A 620 -21.02 8.58 21.54
CA ALA A 620 -20.00 8.88 20.56
C ALA A 620 -18.61 8.62 21.15
N LEU A 621 -17.75 7.96 20.38
CA LEU A 621 -16.33 7.85 20.69
C LEU A 621 -15.61 9.04 20.08
N SER A 622 -14.69 9.62 20.84
CA SER A 622 -13.77 10.64 20.34
C SER A 622 -12.35 10.14 20.44
N SER A 623 -11.50 10.52 19.49
CA SER A 623 -10.06 10.36 19.65
C SER A 623 -9.63 11.13 20.90
N GLY A 624 -8.94 10.46 21.84
CA GLY A 624 -8.43 11.09 23.04
C GLY A 624 -7.57 12.32 22.71
N GLN A 625 -7.36 13.19 23.69
CA GLN A 625 -6.46 14.32 23.51
C GLN A 625 -5.07 13.81 23.10
N VAL A 626 -4.52 14.40 22.03
CA VAL A 626 -3.12 14.16 21.67
C VAL A 626 -2.28 14.56 22.90
N PRO A 627 -1.41 13.68 23.43
CA PRO A 627 -0.53 14.06 24.52
C PRO A 627 0.20 15.34 24.12
N LEU A 628 0.23 16.32 25.01
CA LEU A 628 1.10 17.48 24.81
C LEU A 628 2.52 16.99 24.60
N PRO A 629 3.21 17.48 23.55
CA PRO A 629 4.61 17.11 23.36
C PRO A 629 5.38 17.42 24.65
N PRO A 630 6.28 16.54 25.10
CA PRO A 630 7.08 16.79 26.29
C PRO A 630 7.87 18.09 26.09
N ASP A 631 8.05 18.86 27.18
CA ASP A 631 8.85 20.07 27.17
C ASP A 631 10.24 19.77 26.57
N GLN A 632 10.57 20.47 25.49
CA GLN A 632 11.81 20.25 24.77
C GLN A 632 12.99 20.64 25.67
N LYS A 633 13.76 19.64 26.11
CA LYS A 633 14.96 19.87 26.92
C LYS A 633 15.95 20.80 26.19
N LYS A 634 16.38 21.87 26.86
CA LYS A 634 17.45 22.75 26.37
C LYS A 634 18.79 22.00 26.49
N ILE A 635 19.70 22.26 25.56
CA ILE A 635 21.06 21.70 25.63
C ILE A 635 22.01 22.81 26.11
N GLU A 636 22.59 22.61 27.27
CA GLU A 636 23.58 23.53 27.80
C GLU A 636 24.89 23.44 26.99
N LYS A 637 25.48 24.59 26.67
CA LYS A 637 26.78 24.65 26.01
C LYS A 637 27.91 24.57 27.03
N THR A 638 28.92 23.76 26.75
CA THR A 638 30.15 23.71 27.52
C THR A 638 31.30 24.30 26.73
N GLU A 639 32.34 24.83 27.44
CA GLU A 639 33.53 25.35 26.76
C GLU A 639 34.21 24.28 25.91
N GLU A 640 34.15 23.00 26.32
CA GLU A 640 34.70 21.88 25.58
C GLU A 640 33.96 21.66 24.25
N MET A 641 32.62 21.75 24.23
CA MET A 641 31.83 21.69 23.01
C MET A 641 32.19 22.84 22.06
N ILE A 642 32.35 24.03 22.59
CA ILE A 642 32.70 25.21 21.78
C ILE A 642 34.11 25.05 21.20
N SER A 643 35.09 24.61 21.99
CA SER A 643 36.47 24.35 21.54
C SER A 643 36.50 23.27 20.43
N GLN A 644 35.76 22.18 20.60
CA GLN A 644 35.62 21.13 19.56
C GLN A 644 35.06 21.66 18.23
N LEU A 645 34.25 22.70 18.26
CA LEU A 645 33.66 23.29 17.06
C LEU A 645 34.62 24.22 16.33
N ILE A 646 35.44 24.98 17.10
CA ILE A 646 36.23 26.11 16.60
C ILE A 646 37.68 25.70 16.31
N ASP A 647 38.29 24.92 17.19
CA ASP A 647 39.74 24.69 17.16
C ASP A 647 40.13 23.84 15.92
N GLY A 648 40.85 24.47 15.00
CA GLY A 648 41.43 23.85 13.82
C GLY A 648 40.39 23.50 12.72
N LYS A 649 39.11 23.93 12.83
CA LYS A 649 38.07 23.65 11.84
C LYS A 649 37.70 24.88 11.02
N ILE A 650 37.29 24.64 9.78
CA ILE A 650 36.72 25.67 8.92
C ILE A 650 35.21 25.72 9.15
N ILE A 651 34.70 26.84 9.64
CA ILE A 651 33.28 27.09 9.79
C ILE A 651 32.71 27.54 8.46
N SER A 652 31.85 26.70 7.86
CA SER A 652 31.23 27.00 6.57
C SER A 652 29.96 27.83 6.71
N PRO A 653 29.53 28.56 5.67
CA PRO A 653 28.21 29.22 5.62
C PRO A 653 27.05 28.27 5.93
N THR A 654 27.14 27.01 5.52
CA THR A 654 26.13 26.00 5.81
C THR A 654 26.05 25.69 7.32
N CYS A 655 27.20 25.75 8.04
CA CYS A 655 27.22 25.57 9.48
C CYS A 655 26.51 26.74 10.18
N LEU A 656 26.80 27.97 9.81
CA LEU A 656 26.15 29.17 10.33
C LEU A 656 24.64 29.19 10.03
N ASN A 657 24.28 28.89 8.81
CA ASN A 657 22.88 28.78 8.39
C ASN A 657 22.10 27.68 9.14
N THR A 658 22.75 26.55 9.47
CA THR A 658 22.14 25.51 10.29
C THR A 658 21.84 26.00 11.71
N TYR A 659 22.74 26.81 12.31
CA TYR A 659 22.50 27.42 13.60
C TYR A 659 21.32 28.39 13.57
N LEU A 660 21.27 29.28 12.58
CA LEU A 660 20.16 30.23 12.37
C LEU A 660 18.81 29.50 12.15
N ARG A 661 18.83 28.36 11.49
CA ARG A 661 17.62 27.58 11.23
C ARG A 661 17.10 26.84 12.46
N CYS A 662 17.99 26.16 13.19
CA CYS A 662 17.69 25.41 14.40
C CYS A 662 18.96 25.07 15.17
N GLN A 663 19.11 25.60 16.38
CA GLN A 663 20.30 25.42 17.22
C GLN A 663 20.48 23.96 17.65
N LYS A 664 19.39 23.18 17.91
CA LYS A 664 19.50 21.74 18.18
C LYS A 664 19.98 20.94 16.96
N ARG A 665 19.50 21.26 15.75
CA ARG A 665 20.01 20.61 14.53
C ARG A 665 21.49 20.89 14.33
N PHE A 666 21.93 22.13 14.60
CA PHE A 666 23.36 22.50 14.60
C PHE A 666 24.13 21.64 15.58
N TYR A 667 23.65 21.49 16.83
CA TYR A 667 24.27 20.63 17.82
C TYR A 667 24.44 19.18 17.34
N TYR A 668 23.35 18.56 16.93
CA TYR A 668 23.42 17.16 16.51
C TYR A 668 24.37 16.93 15.34
N ARG A 669 24.38 17.84 14.37
CA ARG A 669 25.21 17.68 13.17
C ARG A 669 26.69 18.04 13.38
N TYR A 670 26.99 19.15 14.04
CA TYR A 670 28.34 19.73 14.07
C TYR A 670 29.09 19.52 15.41
N VAL A 671 28.36 19.40 16.52
CA VAL A 671 28.95 19.15 17.84
C VAL A 671 28.90 17.66 18.16
N ALA A 672 27.74 17.04 18.12
CA ALA A 672 27.56 15.60 18.37
C ALA A 672 28.03 14.71 17.20
N GLY A 673 28.25 15.28 16.01
CA GLY A 673 28.78 14.57 14.84
C GLY A 673 27.82 13.55 14.25
N LEU A 674 26.52 13.65 14.56
CA LEU A 674 25.53 12.73 14.01
C LEU A 674 25.36 12.95 12.50
N LYS A 675 25.45 11.88 11.75
CA LYS A 675 25.25 11.88 10.30
C LYS A 675 23.81 11.50 9.99
N GLU A 676 23.25 12.16 9.00
CA GLU A 676 21.99 11.72 8.39
C GLU A 676 22.24 10.33 7.78
N PRO A 677 21.32 9.35 7.99
CA PRO A 677 21.45 8.07 7.30
C PRO A 677 21.39 8.34 5.79
N GLU A 678 22.45 7.99 5.08
CA GLU A 678 22.44 8.03 3.61
C GLU A 678 21.62 6.82 3.12
N GLU A 679 20.45 7.06 2.59
CA GLU A 679 19.77 6.06 1.78
C GLU A 679 20.51 5.95 0.45
N LEU A 680 21.11 4.79 0.22
CA LEU A 680 21.73 4.47 -1.05
C LEU A 680 20.59 4.06 -2.02
N ASP A 681 20.11 5.02 -2.77
CA ASP A 681 19.13 4.82 -3.83
C ASP A 681 19.70 5.31 -5.17
N ASP A 682 19.30 4.69 -6.26
CA ASP A 682 19.61 5.11 -7.63
C ASP A 682 18.60 6.14 -8.17
N GLU A 683 17.64 6.57 -7.33
CA GLU A 683 16.71 7.65 -7.66
C GLU A 683 17.36 9.03 -7.50
N ILE A 684 16.98 9.94 -8.42
CA ILE A 684 17.48 11.31 -8.42
C ILE A 684 16.54 12.17 -7.57
N ASP A 685 17.01 12.51 -6.38
CA ASP A 685 16.41 13.56 -5.57
C ASP A 685 16.94 14.96 -5.99
N ASN A 686 16.43 16.01 -5.38
CA ASN A 686 16.85 17.40 -5.67
C ASN A 686 18.34 17.63 -5.36
N ARG A 687 18.93 16.86 -4.43
CA ARG A 687 20.34 16.95 -4.07
C ARG A 687 21.21 16.33 -5.17
N TYR A 688 20.90 15.11 -5.61
CA TYR A 688 21.64 14.46 -6.69
C TYR A 688 21.46 15.23 -8.01
N PHE A 689 20.27 15.78 -8.28
CA PHE A 689 20.08 16.65 -9.43
C PHE A 689 21.06 17.83 -9.45
N GLY A 690 21.20 18.51 -8.31
CA GLY A 690 22.17 19.61 -8.15
C GLY A 690 23.62 19.15 -8.35
N LEU A 691 24.03 18.06 -7.69
CA LEU A 691 25.41 17.51 -7.79
C LEU A 691 25.76 17.14 -9.24
N ILE A 692 24.84 16.48 -9.95
CA ILE A 692 25.06 16.11 -11.37
C ILE A 692 25.19 17.35 -12.25
N PHE A 693 24.34 18.36 -12.04
CA PHE A 693 24.44 19.63 -12.80
C PHE A 693 25.75 20.35 -12.54
N HIS A 694 26.19 20.54 -11.27
CA HIS A 694 27.45 21.17 -10.92
C HIS A 694 28.61 20.43 -11.56
N ARG A 695 28.60 19.08 -11.47
CA ARG A 695 29.67 18.30 -12.08
C ARG A 695 29.69 18.38 -13.61
N ALA A 696 28.55 18.38 -14.26
CA ALA A 696 28.46 18.56 -15.71
C ALA A 696 28.96 19.93 -16.16
N ALA A 697 28.63 21.00 -15.41
CA ALA A 697 29.15 22.34 -15.63
C ALA A 697 30.69 22.42 -15.45
N GLU A 698 31.20 21.83 -14.39
CA GLU A 698 32.65 21.76 -14.14
C GLU A 698 33.38 20.99 -15.27
N LEU A 699 32.88 19.81 -15.64
CA LEU A 699 33.44 19.01 -16.73
C LEU A 699 33.48 19.77 -18.05
N PHE A 700 32.42 20.60 -18.32
CA PHE A 700 32.39 21.41 -19.51
C PHE A 700 33.54 22.41 -19.60
N TYR A 701 33.88 23.12 -18.54
CA TYR A 701 34.98 24.07 -18.54
C TYR A 701 36.35 23.40 -18.50
N LEU A 702 36.51 22.31 -17.78
CA LEU A 702 37.77 21.58 -17.67
C LEU A 702 38.24 20.99 -19.00
N GLN A 703 37.35 20.71 -19.97
CA GLN A 703 37.74 20.23 -21.29
C GLN A 703 38.61 21.25 -22.08
N PHE A 704 38.57 22.55 -21.73
CA PHE A 704 39.34 23.60 -22.39
C PHE A 704 40.68 23.88 -21.74
N ALA A 705 40.95 23.28 -20.55
CA ALA A 705 42.21 23.39 -19.82
C ALA A 705 43.27 22.47 -20.44
N ARG A 706 44.53 22.94 -20.50
CA ARG A 706 45.66 22.09 -20.85
C ARG A 706 46.07 21.20 -19.69
N PRO A 707 46.79 20.11 -19.91
CA PRO A 707 47.31 19.27 -18.82
C PRO A 707 48.11 20.02 -17.77
N GLU A 708 48.84 21.07 -18.19
CA GLU A 708 49.67 21.95 -17.30
C GLU A 708 48.82 22.89 -16.41
N ASP A 709 47.54 23.12 -16.79
CA ASP A 709 46.62 23.97 -16.04
C ASP A 709 45.81 23.19 -15.02
N LEU A 710 46.01 21.87 -14.96
CA LEU A 710 45.27 20.95 -14.13
C LEU A 710 46.17 20.23 -13.12
N GLN A 711 45.67 20.12 -11.88
CA GLN A 711 46.24 19.27 -10.82
C GLN A 711 45.23 18.24 -10.37
N THR A 712 45.68 17.03 -10.10
CA THR A 712 44.84 15.97 -9.53
C THR A 712 44.88 16.08 -7.99
N ASN A 713 43.72 16.20 -7.37
CA ASN A 713 43.61 16.24 -5.91
C ASN A 713 43.75 14.82 -5.30
N ALA A 714 43.73 14.73 -3.96
CA ALA A 714 43.84 13.46 -3.22
C ALA A 714 42.67 12.47 -3.50
N LYS A 715 41.56 12.96 -4.04
CA LYS A 715 40.41 12.15 -4.43
C LYS A 715 40.48 11.68 -5.87
N GLY A 716 41.51 12.04 -6.64
CA GLY A 716 41.65 11.72 -8.04
C GLY A 716 40.91 12.66 -9.01
N GLU A 717 40.33 13.77 -8.54
CA GLU A 717 39.63 14.75 -9.34
C GLU A 717 40.59 15.81 -9.90
N LYS A 718 40.34 16.24 -11.13
CA LYS A 718 41.13 17.30 -11.79
C LYS A 718 40.66 18.69 -11.32
N GLN A 719 41.51 19.52 -10.84
CA GLN A 719 41.26 20.88 -10.42
C GLN A 719 42.02 21.90 -11.25
N LEU A 720 41.39 23.02 -11.58
CA LEU A 720 42.02 24.12 -12.30
C LEU A 720 43.01 24.88 -11.37
N ILE A 721 44.27 24.99 -11.79
CA ILE A 721 45.35 25.70 -11.02
C ILE A 721 45.78 27.00 -11.67
N HIS A 722 45.56 27.18 -12.99
CA HIS A 722 45.84 28.41 -13.72
C HIS A 722 44.59 28.99 -14.35
N PRO A 723 44.49 30.34 -14.47
CA PRO A 723 43.35 31.00 -15.12
C PRO A 723 43.14 30.53 -16.56
N LEU A 724 41.91 30.38 -16.96
CA LEU A 724 41.53 29.85 -18.27
C LEU A 724 40.65 30.88 -19.03
N ILE A 725 41.07 31.29 -20.24
CA ILE A 725 40.28 32.18 -21.08
C ILE A 725 39.20 31.39 -21.82
N ILE A 726 37.95 31.78 -21.58
CA ILE A 726 36.78 31.19 -22.26
C ILE A 726 36.38 32.15 -23.39
N SER A 727 36.59 31.71 -24.63
CA SER A 727 36.21 32.48 -25.79
C SER A 727 34.79 32.13 -26.28
N LYS A 728 34.18 33.07 -26.99
CA LYS A 728 32.81 32.86 -27.53
C LYS A 728 32.74 31.71 -28.51
N GLU A 729 33.80 31.49 -29.32
CA GLU A 729 33.86 30.43 -30.31
C GLU A 729 33.80 29.03 -29.68
N LYS A 730 34.42 28.86 -28.51
CA LYS A 730 34.36 27.59 -27.76
C LYS A 730 32.94 27.25 -27.31
N ILE A 731 32.22 28.28 -26.82
CA ILE A 731 30.82 28.10 -26.38
C ILE A 731 29.91 27.88 -27.59
N ASP A 732 30.09 28.67 -28.69
CA ASP A 732 29.30 28.51 -29.91
C ASP A 732 29.46 27.13 -30.53
N TYR A 733 30.68 26.55 -30.49
CA TYR A 733 30.95 25.23 -30.95
C TYR A 733 30.19 24.18 -30.13
N ALA A 734 30.20 24.26 -28.80
CA ALA A 734 29.50 23.33 -27.91
C ALA A 734 27.98 23.40 -28.08
N LEU A 735 27.42 24.60 -28.21
CA LEU A 735 25.97 24.78 -28.44
C LEU A 735 25.51 24.22 -29.80
N LYS A 736 26.40 24.18 -30.84
CA LYS A 736 26.13 23.54 -32.13
C LYS A 736 26.28 22.03 -32.13
N HIS A 737 27.11 21.50 -31.27
CA HIS A 737 27.42 20.07 -31.17
C HIS A 737 26.85 19.47 -29.89
N GLU A 738 25.51 19.41 -29.80
CA GLU A 738 24.76 19.04 -28.58
C GLU A 738 25.15 17.66 -28.04
N ASN A 739 25.52 16.70 -28.89
CA ASN A 739 25.95 15.37 -28.47
C ASN A 739 27.13 15.39 -27.48
N SER A 740 28.02 16.40 -27.58
CA SER A 740 29.12 16.56 -26.62
C SER A 740 28.60 16.92 -25.23
N LEU A 741 27.51 17.71 -25.12
CA LEU A 741 26.92 18.08 -23.85
C LEU A 741 26.24 16.87 -23.19
N TYR A 742 25.54 16.04 -23.96
CA TYR A 742 24.97 14.78 -23.44
C TYR A 742 26.04 13.87 -22.87
N SER A 743 27.19 13.75 -23.56
CA SER A 743 28.31 12.94 -23.08
C SER A 743 28.87 13.45 -21.73
N LEU A 744 28.96 14.75 -21.53
CA LEU A 744 29.40 15.34 -20.26
C LEU A 744 28.37 15.12 -19.14
N VAL A 745 27.09 15.22 -19.47
CA VAL A 745 26.01 14.91 -18.51
C VAL A 745 26.04 13.43 -18.14
N ASP A 746 26.18 12.53 -19.12
CA ASP A 746 26.32 11.08 -18.88
C ASP A 746 27.54 10.76 -18.01
N GLN A 747 28.66 11.46 -18.23
CA GLN A 747 29.82 11.33 -17.34
C GLN A 747 29.51 11.80 -15.91
N ALA A 748 28.80 12.91 -15.77
CA ALA A 748 28.41 13.41 -14.45
C ALA A 748 27.44 12.44 -13.73
N PHE A 749 26.53 11.82 -14.45
CA PHE A 749 25.68 10.73 -13.91
C PHE A 749 26.53 9.53 -13.47
N ALA A 750 27.50 9.12 -14.29
CA ALA A 750 28.40 8.02 -13.95
C ALA A 750 29.17 8.29 -12.65
N GLU A 751 29.66 9.52 -12.48
CA GLU A 751 30.50 9.89 -11.33
C GLU A 751 29.68 10.18 -10.07
N GLN A 752 28.56 10.90 -10.17
CA GLN A 752 27.82 11.42 -9.00
C GLN A 752 26.69 10.49 -8.53
N LEU A 753 25.92 9.91 -9.47
CA LEU A 753 24.82 9.02 -9.11
C LEU A 753 25.30 7.56 -9.03
N PHE A 754 25.85 7.03 -10.11
CA PHE A 754 26.19 5.62 -10.20
C PHE A 754 27.56 5.29 -9.59
N ARG A 755 28.40 6.29 -9.31
CA ARG A 755 29.77 6.15 -8.72
C ARG A 755 30.62 5.09 -9.44
N LEU A 756 30.53 5.07 -10.77
CA LEU A 756 31.22 4.13 -11.62
C LEU A 756 32.71 4.47 -11.73
N LYS A 757 33.56 3.43 -11.79
CA LYS A 757 34.97 3.63 -12.12
C LYS A 757 35.12 4.07 -13.58
N PRO A 758 36.13 4.89 -13.90
CA PRO A 758 36.40 5.27 -15.29
C PRO A 758 36.49 4.05 -16.21
N GLY A 759 35.75 4.09 -17.35
CA GLY A 759 35.72 3.00 -18.33
C GLY A 759 34.68 1.91 -18.06
N SER A 760 33.88 2.00 -16.99
CA SER A 760 32.77 1.09 -16.76
C SER A 760 31.61 1.37 -17.75
N LYS A 761 30.88 0.34 -18.15
CA LYS A 761 29.69 0.50 -18.99
C LYS A 761 28.60 1.23 -18.19
N MET A 762 27.97 2.24 -18.78
CA MET A 762 26.83 2.93 -18.19
C MET A 762 25.63 2.00 -18.03
N PRO A 763 24.88 2.06 -16.91
CA PRO A 763 23.58 1.40 -16.79
C PRO A 763 22.57 2.04 -17.74
N GLU A 764 21.54 1.29 -18.08
CA GLU A 764 20.39 1.86 -18.76
C GLU A 764 19.65 2.80 -17.81
N TYR A 765 19.32 3.98 -18.33
CA TYR A 765 18.55 4.95 -17.56
C TYR A 765 17.10 4.48 -17.38
N ASN A 766 16.56 4.61 -16.19
CA ASN A 766 15.11 4.52 -15.98
C ASN A 766 14.40 5.77 -16.54
N GLY A 767 13.07 5.73 -16.61
CA GLY A 767 12.29 6.83 -17.19
C GLY A 767 12.52 8.18 -16.50
N LEU A 768 12.67 8.20 -15.16
CA LEU A 768 12.92 9.42 -14.40
C LEU A 768 14.35 9.95 -14.63
N GLN A 769 15.33 9.06 -14.72
CA GLN A 769 16.72 9.40 -15.02
C GLN A 769 16.86 9.99 -16.43
N LEU A 770 16.13 9.44 -17.43
CA LEU A 770 16.08 10.01 -18.78
C LEU A 770 15.53 11.43 -18.79
N ILE A 771 14.43 11.68 -18.07
CA ILE A 771 13.85 13.01 -17.94
C ILE A 771 14.85 13.97 -17.29
N ASN A 772 15.49 13.57 -16.20
CA ASN A 772 16.48 14.40 -15.51
C ASN A 772 17.70 14.68 -16.39
N ARG A 773 18.15 13.72 -17.17
CA ARG A 773 19.23 13.88 -18.15
C ARG A 773 18.90 14.97 -19.16
N GLU A 774 17.70 14.97 -19.73
CA GLU A 774 17.24 16.01 -20.67
C GLU A 774 17.15 17.38 -20.00
N VAL A 775 16.60 17.46 -18.79
CA VAL A 775 16.48 18.71 -18.03
C VAL A 775 17.85 19.26 -17.68
N ILE A 776 18.79 18.43 -17.19
CA ILE A 776 20.16 18.86 -16.85
C ILE A 776 20.90 19.32 -18.10
N THR A 777 20.75 18.63 -19.23
CA THR A 777 21.34 19.06 -20.50
C THR A 777 20.77 20.41 -20.96
N SER A 778 19.45 20.62 -20.80
CA SER A 778 18.82 21.91 -21.10
C SER A 778 19.34 23.02 -20.18
N TYR A 779 19.53 22.74 -18.90
CA TYR A 779 20.12 23.69 -17.94
C TYR A 779 21.57 24.03 -18.28
N LEU A 780 22.37 23.05 -18.68
CA LEU A 780 23.74 23.29 -19.15
C LEU A 780 23.74 24.20 -20.39
N LYS A 781 22.83 23.98 -21.35
CA LYS A 781 22.66 24.89 -22.51
C LYS A 781 22.26 26.30 -22.10
N GLN A 782 21.41 26.45 -21.08
CA GLN A 782 21.04 27.78 -20.56
C GLN A 782 22.24 28.48 -19.92
N LEU A 783 23.05 27.80 -19.12
CA LEU A 783 24.29 28.30 -18.56
C LEU A 783 25.22 28.81 -19.68
N LEU A 784 25.42 28.01 -20.71
CA LEU A 784 26.29 28.35 -21.85
C LEU A 784 25.77 29.55 -22.65
N ARG A 785 24.46 29.76 -22.78
CA ARG A 785 23.87 30.94 -23.41
C ARG A 785 24.12 32.22 -22.61
N ILE A 786 24.17 32.14 -21.27
CA ILE A 786 24.57 33.29 -20.44
C ILE A 786 26.03 33.60 -20.70
N ASP A 787 26.86 32.57 -20.63
CA ASP A 787 28.31 32.74 -20.83
C ASP A 787 28.68 33.21 -22.23
N GLN A 788 27.92 32.81 -23.24
CA GLN A 788 28.08 33.30 -24.63
C GLN A 788 27.93 34.83 -24.73
N LYS A 789 27.06 35.45 -23.91
CA LYS A 789 26.91 36.92 -23.86
C LYS A 789 28.05 37.60 -23.11
N LEU A 790 28.68 36.91 -22.18
CA LEU A 790 29.77 37.44 -21.37
C LEU A 790 31.14 37.24 -22.02
N ALA A 791 31.27 36.26 -22.89
CA ALA A 791 32.55 35.87 -23.49
C ALA A 791 33.11 36.97 -24.41
N PRO A 792 34.46 37.25 -24.40
CA PRO A 792 35.46 36.48 -23.64
C PRO A 792 35.56 36.91 -22.18
N TYR A 793 35.80 35.92 -21.28
CA TYR A 793 36.07 36.15 -19.87
C TYR A 793 37.14 35.19 -19.35
N THR A 794 37.71 35.48 -18.18
CA THR A 794 38.76 34.68 -17.56
C THR A 794 38.18 33.87 -16.40
N LEU A 795 38.23 32.55 -16.51
CA LEU A 795 37.84 31.63 -15.42
C LEU A 795 39.03 31.49 -14.46
N LEU A 796 38.85 31.87 -13.21
CA LEU A 796 39.87 31.87 -12.18
C LEU A 796 39.84 30.59 -11.33
N GLY A 797 38.71 29.95 -11.23
CA GLY A 797 38.56 28.70 -10.45
C GLY A 797 37.19 28.06 -10.59
N LEU A 798 37.18 26.73 -10.40
CA LEU A 798 35.99 25.88 -10.33
C LEU A 798 36.09 25.04 -9.08
N GLU A 799 34.97 24.83 -8.36
CA GLU A 799 34.88 24.07 -7.11
C GLU A 799 36.07 24.41 -6.15
N LYS A 800 36.34 25.70 -6.04
CA LYS A 800 37.56 26.19 -5.38
C LYS A 800 37.35 26.38 -3.89
N GLN A 801 38.21 25.78 -3.09
CA GLN A 801 38.23 26.03 -1.64
C GLN A 801 38.81 27.40 -1.32
N VAL A 802 38.07 28.21 -0.59
CA VAL A 802 38.50 29.50 -0.05
C VAL A 802 38.29 29.53 1.44
N ASN A 803 39.25 30.13 2.16
CA ASN A 803 39.14 30.31 3.58
C ASN A 803 39.97 31.51 4.02
N GLN A 804 39.56 32.13 5.14
CA GLN A 804 40.27 33.20 5.80
C GLN A 804 40.06 33.11 7.30
N THR A 805 41.14 33.35 8.08
CA THR A 805 41.07 33.38 9.55
C THR A 805 40.78 34.82 9.98
N PHE A 806 39.77 34.97 10.83
CA PHE A 806 39.39 36.24 11.46
C PHE A 806 39.53 36.13 12.97
N GLU A 807 39.89 37.25 13.60
CA GLU A 807 39.94 37.35 15.07
C GLU A 807 38.62 37.91 15.59
N PHE A 808 37.96 37.20 16.49
CA PHE A 808 36.71 37.59 17.12
C PHE A 808 36.86 37.70 18.62
N ASN A 809 36.30 38.76 19.20
CA ASN A 809 36.23 38.92 20.64
C ASN A 809 35.02 38.22 21.23
N THR A 810 35.17 36.93 21.60
CA THR A 810 34.08 36.08 22.06
C THR A 810 33.93 36.10 23.59
N PRO A 811 32.77 35.68 24.16
CA PRO A 811 32.58 35.56 25.60
C PRO A 811 33.61 34.66 26.34
N ILE A 812 34.25 33.73 25.60
CA ILE A 812 35.31 32.84 26.14
C ILE A 812 36.72 33.33 25.81
N GLY A 813 36.88 34.60 25.43
CA GLY A 813 38.14 35.23 25.07
C GLY A 813 38.33 35.47 23.57
N ASN A 814 39.48 36.10 23.21
CA ASN A 814 39.76 36.34 21.80
C ASN A 814 40.10 35.04 21.08
N LYS A 815 39.41 34.76 19.99
CA LYS A 815 39.52 33.50 19.20
C LYS A 815 39.78 33.77 17.74
N ALA A 816 40.77 33.07 17.18
CA ALA A 816 41.07 33.08 15.76
C ALA A 816 40.23 31.97 15.10
N ILE A 817 39.20 32.33 14.30
CA ILE A 817 38.26 31.41 13.69
C ILE A 817 38.38 31.46 12.16
N THR A 818 38.55 30.32 11.56
CA THR A 818 38.65 30.21 10.10
C THR A 818 37.25 30.01 9.49
N LEU A 819 36.83 30.98 8.67
CA LEU A 819 35.61 30.92 7.88
C LEU A 819 35.95 30.55 6.44
N GLY A 820 35.11 29.75 5.77
CA GLY A 820 35.37 29.37 4.38
C GLY A 820 34.48 28.24 3.87
N GLY A 821 34.82 27.78 2.67
CA GLY A 821 34.08 26.70 2.00
C GLY A 821 34.50 26.56 0.55
N PHE A 822 33.58 26.09 -0.31
CA PHE A 822 33.84 25.89 -1.73
C PHE A 822 32.98 26.84 -2.57
N ILE A 823 33.61 27.46 -3.59
CA ILE A 823 32.99 28.32 -4.56
C ILE A 823 32.76 27.49 -5.84
N ASP A 824 31.55 27.45 -6.36
CA ASP A 824 31.24 26.70 -7.57
C ASP A 824 32.03 27.26 -8.77
N ARG A 825 32.01 28.59 -8.93
CA ARG A 825 32.76 29.24 -10.00
C ARG A 825 33.26 30.64 -9.60
N LEU A 826 34.51 30.90 -9.91
CA LEU A 826 35.19 32.18 -9.76
C LEU A 826 35.64 32.66 -11.14
N ASP A 827 35.21 33.84 -11.59
CA ASP A 827 35.60 34.39 -12.87
C ASP A 827 35.88 35.91 -12.82
N ALA A 828 36.62 36.40 -13.82
CA ALA A 828 36.85 37.84 -14.04
C ALA A 828 36.24 38.23 -15.39
N VAL A 829 35.36 39.24 -15.37
CA VAL A 829 34.67 39.76 -16.55
C VAL A 829 34.99 41.26 -16.75
N ALA A 830 34.95 41.73 -18.02
CA ALA A 830 35.10 43.15 -18.29
C ALA A 830 34.02 43.97 -17.59
N ALA A 831 34.40 45.07 -16.98
CA ALA A 831 33.49 45.97 -16.28
C ALA A 831 32.58 46.78 -17.18
N ASN A 832 32.84 46.80 -18.51
CA ASN A 832 32.09 47.55 -19.50
C ASN A 832 30.59 47.22 -19.47
N GLY A 833 29.75 48.21 -19.32
CA GLY A 833 28.29 48.12 -19.30
C GLY A 833 27.66 48.11 -17.90
N ASN A 834 28.43 48.19 -16.83
CA ASN A 834 27.91 48.33 -15.46
C ASN A 834 27.94 49.80 -15.03
N PRO A 835 26.79 50.46 -14.73
CA PRO A 835 26.78 51.83 -14.21
C PRO A 835 27.55 51.90 -12.89
N GLY A 836 28.56 52.78 -12.80
CA GLY A 836 29.42 52.95 -11.61
C GLY A 836 30.76 52.24 -11.63
N LEU A 837 31.05 51.43 -12.67
CA LEU A 837 32.33 50.73 -12.85
C LEU A 837 33.14 51.22 -14.06
N ASP A 838 32.81 52.40 -14.60
CA ASP A 838 33.32 52.92 -15.85
C ASP A 838 34.85 53.09 -15.88
N ASN A 839 35.48 53.06 -14.71
CA ASN A 839 36.94 53.25 -14.61
C ASN A 839 37.70 51.95 -14.23
N ILE A 840 37.02 50.80 -14.19
CA ILE A 840 37.62 49.54 -13.73
C ILE A 840 37.73 48.57 -14.91
N ALA A 841 38.92 48.01 -15.12
CA ALA A 841 39.16 47.13 -16.26
C ALA A 841 38.48 45.74 -16.12
N GLU A 842 38.37 45.23 -14.92
CA GLU A 842 37.80 43.92 -14.65
C GLU A 842 36.99 43.90 -13.33
N ARG A 843 36.03 43.00 -13.25
CA ARG A 843 35.26 42.71 -12.07
C ARG A 843 35.30 41.20 -11.81
N ILE A 844 35.66 40.83 -10.57
CA ILE A 844 35.67 39.44 -10.14
C ILE A 844 34.23 39.06 -9.70
N ARG A 845 33.75 37.91 -10.18
CA ARG A 845 32.45 37.38 -9.77
C ARG A 845 32.62 36.06 -9.02
N VAL A 846 31.93 35.95 -7.91
CA VAL A 846 31.78 34.72 -7.11
C VAL A 846 30.40 34.19 -7.43
N ILE A 847 30.34 33.14 -8.23
CA ILE A 847 29.09 32.57 -8.74
C ILE A 847 28.78 31.26 -8.02
N ASP A 848 27.57 31.14 -7.55
CA ASP A 848 27.02 29.94 -6.95
C ASP A 848 25.81 29.49 -7.76
N TYR A 849 25.77 28.23 -8.17
CA TYR A 849 24.70 27.67 -9.00
C TYR A 849 23.54 27.19 -8.18
N LYS A 850 22.33 27.56 -8.57
CA LYS A 850 21.10 27.12 -7.93
C LYS A 850 20.16 26.48 -8.97
N THR A 851 19.86 25.21 -8.78
CA THR A 851 18.94 24.44 -9.63
C THR A 851 17.47 24.61 -9.21
N GLY A 852 17.23 25.20 -8.03
CA GLY A 852 15.90 25.50 -7.52
C GLY A 852 15.30 26.77 -8.09
N ARG A 853 14.07 27.09 -7.67
CA ARG A 853 13.33 28.29 -8.10
C ARG A 853 13.90 29.54 -7.46
N MET A 854 14.04 30.61 -8.24
CA MET A 854 14.42 31.92 -7.75
C MET A 854 13.35 32.47 -6.79
N PRO A 855 13.74 33.04 -5.64
CA PRO A 855 12.78 33.63 -4.70
C PRO A 855 12.07 34.83 -5.33
N SER A 856 10.79 35.02 -5.00
CA SER A 856 9.97 36.11 -5.51
C SER A 856 10.31 37.46 -4.87
N ARG A 857 11.00 37.45 -3.74
CA ARG A 857 11.45 38.64 -2.99
C ARG A 857 12.88 38.43 -2.54
N PHE A 858 13.64 39.50 -2.51
CA PHE A 858 15.04 39.50 -2.07
C PHE A 858 15.18 40.17 -0.71
N PRO A 859 16.20 39.82 0.10
CA PRO A 859 16.56 40.55 1.32
C PRO A 859 16.73 42.04 1.04
N ALA A 860 16.27 42.88 1.96
CA ALA A 860 16.34 44.34 1.77
C ALA A 860 17.72 44.90 2.08
N ASP A 861 18.42 44.29 3.03
CA ASP A 861 19.70 44.75 3.60
C ASP A 861 20.45 43.55 4.22
N VAL A 862 21.65 43.83 4.75
CA VAL A 862 22.52 42.87 5.38
C VAL A 862 21.87 42.28 6.64
N ALA A 863 21.22 43.10 7.48
CA ALA A 863 20.59 42.66 8.70
C ALA A 863 19.53 41.58 8.49
N THR A 864 18.77 41.70 7.38
CA THR A 864 17.75 40.73 6.97
C THR A 864 18.31 39.31 6.78
N ILE A 865 19.61 39.17 6.43
CA ILE A 865 20.27 37.88 6.20
C ILE A 865 20.37 37.05 7.49
N PHE A 866 20.56 37.73 8.60
CA PHE A 866 20.77 37.11 9.91
C PHE A 866 19.47 36.96 10.73
N ASP A 867 18.34 37.41 10.21
CA ASP A 867 17.01 37.26 10.86
C ASP A 867 16.43 35.86 10.62
N PRO A 868 16.32 34.98 11.67
CA PRO A 868 15.75 33.63 11.54
C PRO A 868 14.29 33.63 11.04
N SER A 869 13.54 34.73 11.21
CA SER A 869 12.16 34.83 10.74
C SER A 869 12.06 35.03 9.21
N LYS A 870 13.14 35.40 8.55
CA LYS A 870 13.20 35.77 7.12
C LYS A 870 13.83 34.67 6.24
N LEU A 871 14.05 33.50 6.75
CA LEU A 871 14.68 32.39 5.99
C LEU A 871 13.87 31.98 4.73
N SER A 872 12.59 32.30 4.67
CA SER A 872 11.75 32.12 3.46
C SER A 872 12.22 32.97 2.27
N LEU A 873 13.04 33.98 2.51
CA LEU A 873 13.69 34.81 1.48
C LEU A 873 14.99 34.20 0.95
N HIS A 874 15.30 32.95 1.30
CA HIS A 874 16.56 32.29 0.97
C HIS A 874 17.81 33.08 1.41
N THR A 875 17.77 33.63 2.63
CA THR A 875 18.88 34.39 3.24
C THR A 875 20.14 33.56 3.38
N ASP A 876 20.03 32.22 3.45
CA ASP A 876 21.12 31.26 3.44
C ASP A 876 22.02 31.37 2.18
N TYR A 877 21.44 31.63 1.01
CA TYR A 877 22.21 31.82 -0.22
C TYR A 877 23.00 33.12 -0.19
N TYR A 878 22.39 34.17 0.38
CA TYR A 878 23.04 35.47 0.55
C TYR A 878 24.23 35.37 1.50
N LEU A 879 24.07 34.75 2.66
CA LEU A 879 25.16 34.56 3.63
C LEU A 879 26.33 33.83 2.98
N GLN A 880 26.08 32.79 2.18
CA GLN A 880 27.10 32.03 1.48
C GLN A 880 27.85 32.90 0.44
N ALA A 881 27.10 33.53 -0.46
CA ALA A 881 27.68 34.28 -1.57
C ALA A 881 28.45 35.52 -1.09
N LEU A 882 27.95 36.25 -0.07
CA LEU A 882 28.64 37.41 0.49
C LEU A 882 29.89 37.01 1.25
N LEU A 883 29.85 35.98 2.10
CA LEU A 883 31.01 35.53 2.84
C LEU A 883 32.17 35.12 1.90
N TYR A 884 31.84 34.34 0.86
CA TYR A 884 32.85 33.94 -0.11
C TYR A 884 33.40 35.13 -0.91
N SER A 885 32.57 36.10 -1.24
CA SER A 885 33.01 37.31 -1.99
C SER A 885 33.93 38.17 -1.12
N ILE A 886 33.66 38.31 0.18
CA ILE A 886 34.54 39.01 1.14
C ILE A 886 35.88 38.31 1.24
N ILE A 887 35.89 36.97 1.39
CA ILE A 887 37.14 36.21 1.49
C ILE A 887 37.99 36.37 0.23
N VAL A 888 37.33 36.29 -0.98
CA VAL A 888 38.02 36.49 -2.27
C VAL A 888 38.55 37.92 -2.41
N GLY A 889 37.77 38.92 -1.98
CA GLY A 889 38.18 40.32 -2.02
C GLY A 889 39.44 40.63 -1.19
N ASN A 890 39.55 39.97 -0.06
CA ASN A 890 40.70 40.10 0.86
C ASN A 890 41.91 39.21 0.49
N ASP A 891 41.72 38.19 -0.34
CA ASP A 891 42.79 37.26 -0.72
C ASP A 891 43.61 37.72 -1.90
N GLY A 892 44.81 38.17 -1.67
CA GLY A 892 45.75 38.62 -2.71
C GLY A 892 46.16 37.52 -3.71
N ARG A 893 45.83 36.27 -3.51
CA ARG A 893 46.03 35.18 -4.51
C ARG A 893 45.06 35.31 -5.67
N TYR A 894 43.84 35.76 -5.40
CA TYR A 894 42.75 35.90 -6.40
C TYR A 894 42.54 37.35 -6.83
N ASN A 895 42.71 38.29 -5.93
CA ASN A 895 42.45 39.72 -6.17
C ASN A 895 43.72 40.58 -5.85
N LYS A 896 44.73 40.45 -6.72
CA LYS A 896 45.98 41.22 -6.59
C LYS A 896 45.77 42.68 -6.87
N THR A 897 44.90 43.03 -7.78
CA THR A 897 44.66 44.38 -8.29
C THR A 897 43.63 45.14 -7.46
N LYS A 898 43.00 44.47 -6.48
CA LYS A 898 41.91 45.01 -5.65
C LYS A 898 40.72 45.44 -6.52
N ASP A 899 40.40 44.63 -7.53
CA ASP A 899 39.24 44.82 -8.36
C ASP A 899 37.94 44.58 -7.56
N PRO A 900 36.80 45.20 -7.94
CA PRO A 900 35.53 44.97 -7.30
C PRO A 900 35.13 43.49 -7.35
N VAL A 901 34.63 42.97 -6.22
CA VAL A 901 34.15 41.60 -6.14
C VAL A 901 32.64 41.56 -5.98
N SER A 902 31.94 40.97 -6.93
CA SER A 902 30.49 40.89 -6.89
C SER A 902 30.01 39.45 -6.64
N PRO A 903 29.11 39.28 -5.65
CA PRO A 903 28.43 37.99 -5.43
C PRO A 903 27.37 37.75 -6.51
N GLY A 904 27.23 36.53 -6.96
CA GLY A 904 26.21 36.14 -7.93
C GLY A 904 25.54 34.79 -7.58
N LEU A 905 24.24 34.79 -7.73
CA LEU A 905 23.42 33.57 -7.63
C LEU A 905 22.81 33.26 -8.98
N LEU A 906 23.22 32.18 -9.58
CA LEU A 906 22.76 31.79 -10.89
C LEU A 906 21.65 30.75 -10.79
N PHE A 907 20.39 31.22 -10.83
CA PHE A 907 19.20 30.36 -10.86
C PHE A 907 18.96 29.84 -12.27
N ILE A 908 19.41 28.63 -12.55
CA ILE A 908 19.43 28.07 -13.90
C ILE A 908 18.02 27.97 -14.49
N GLN A 909 17.01 27.66 -13.69
CA GLN A 909 15.62 27.51 -14.17
C GLN A 909 15.07 28.79 -14.82
N GLN A 910 15.47 29.97 -14.35
CA GLN A 910 15.05 31.28 -14.89
C GLN A 910 16.06 31.91 -15.82
N ALA A 911 17.22 31.30 -16.00
CA ALA A 911 18.32 31.83 -16.80
C ALA A 911 18.02 32.04 -18.32
N GLY A 912 16.89 31.52 -18.79
CA GLY A 912 16.42 31.68 -20.19
C GLY A 912 15.88 33.06 -20.54
N SER A 913 15.66 33.96 -19.58
CA SER A 913 15.16 35.32 -19.87
C SER A 913 16.23 36.19 -20.53
N LYS A 914 15.80 37.09 -21.42
CA LYS A 914 16.73 37.96 -22.21
C LYS A 914 17.60 38.86 -21.33
N ASP A 915 17.09 39.30 -20.20
CA ASP A 915 17.69 40.30 -19.32
C ASP A 915 18.11 39.70 -17.96
N TYR A 916 18.39 38.37 -17.90
CA TYR A 916 18.81 37.74 -16.69
C TYR A 916 20.23 38.14 -16.31
N ASP A 917 20.39 38.69 -15.08
CA ASP A 917 21.65 39.03 -14.47
C ASP A 917 21.79 38.29 -13.12
N PRO A 918 22.79 37.37 -12.94
CA PRO A 918 23.01 36.65 -11.73
C PRO A 918 23.53 37.49 -10.55
N THR A 919 23.88 38.75 -10.74
CA THR A 919 24.40 39.62 -9.68
C THR A 919 23.40 39.72 -8.53
N LEU A 920 23.86 39.47 -7.32
CA LEU A 920 23.07 39.52 -6.11
C LEU A 920 22.53 40.94 -5.87
N LYS A 921 21.31 41.06 -5.31
CA LYS A 921 20.67 42.37 -5.11
C LYS A 921 20.14 42.51 -3.70
N PHE A 922 20.30 43.67 -3.09
CA PHE A 922 19.50 44.07 -1.93
C PHE A 922 18.29 44.86 -2.42
N GLY A 923 17.10 44.27 -2.25
CA GLY A 923 15.89 44.84 -2.83
C GLY A 923 15.99 44.94 -4.35
N ARG A 924 16.21 46.15 -4.89
CA ARG A 924 16.40 46.40 -6.34
C ARG A 924 17.84 46.75 -6.71
N ASN A 925 18.72 46.96 -5.72
CA ASN A 925 20.07 47.45 -5.96
C ASN A 925 21.06 46.30 -6.11
N PRO A 926 21.74 46.14 -7.27
CA PRO A 926 22.74 45.09 -7.47
C PRO A 926 24.00 45.39 -6.65
N ILE A 927 24.63 44.35 -6.14
CA ILE A 927 25.88 44.42 -5.37
C ILE A 927 27.04 44.23 -6.35
N PHE A 928 27.61 45.32 -6.82
CA PHE A 928 28.73 45.28 -7.75
C PHE A 928 30.08 45.11 -7.02
N ASP A 929 30.18 45.63 -5.82
CA ASP A 929 31.37 45.43 -4.94
C ASP A 929 30.90 45.07 -3.55
N VAL A 930 31.36 43.93 -3.06
CA VAL A 930 31.05 43.43 -1.70
C VAL A 930 31.72 44.29 -0.63
N ALA A 931 32.79 45.00 -0.97
CA ALA A 931 33.51 45.86 -0.02
C ALA A 931 32.61 46.94 0.62
N GLU A 932 31.56 47.43 -0.11
CA GLU A 932 30.59 48.39 0.41
C GLU A 932 29.78 47.85 1.61
N TYR A 933 29.67 46.53 1.76
CA TYR A 933 28.86 45.87 2.77
C TYR A 933 29.69 45.05 3.77
N GLN A 934 31.01 45.00 3.59
CA GLN A 934 31.90 44.11 4.33
C GLN A 934 31.87 44.39 5.85
N ASP A 935 31.96 45.62 6.28
CA ASP A 935 32.04 45.98 7.70
C ASP A 935 30.72 45.61 8.43
N GLU A 936 29.57 45.97 7.83
CA GLU A 936 28.27 45.65 8.40
C GLU A 936 28.05 44.11 8.45
N PHE A 937 28.40 43.42 7.36
CA PHE A 937 28.25 41.95 7.29
C PHE A 937 29.14 41.24 8.32
N MET A 938 30.42 41.68 8.47
CA MET A 938 31.31 41.08 9.43
C MET A 938 30.93 41.36 10.88
N GLN A 939 30.32 42.52 11.19
CA GLN A 939 29.75 42.82 12.49
C GLN A 939 28.63 41.86 12.87
N HIS A 940 27.73 41.51 11.92
CA HIS A 940 26.70 40.51 12.13
C HIS A 940 27.28 39.09 12.29
N ILE A 941 28.30 38.74 11.51
CA ILE A 941 29.04 37.47 11.69
C ILE A 941 29.67 37.39 13.08
N GLU A 942 30.32 38.48 13.56
CA GLU A 942 30.88 38.54 14.92
C GLU A 942 29.81 38.31 15.98
N THR A 943 28.67 38.99 15.86
CA THR A 943 27.53 38.79 16.77
C THR A 943 27.06 37.33 16.78
N LEU A 944 26.90 36.68 15.60
CA LEU A 944 26.49 35.29 15.47
C LEU A 944 27.53 34.33 16.08
N ILE A 945 28.81 34.58 15.85
CA ILE A 945 29.90 33.78 16.42
C ILE A 945 29.97 33.95 17.96
N CYS A 946 29.81 35.20 18.49
CA CYS A 946 29.69 35.42 19.91
C CYS A 946 28.54 34.65 20.54
N GLU A 947 27.35 34.62 19.88
CA GLU A 947 26.22 33.86 20.35
C GLU A 947 26.47 32.34 20.34
N ILE A 948 27.15 31.82 19.30
CA ILE A 948 27.55 30.41 19.22
C ILE A 948 28.51 30.07 20.35
N CYS A 949 29.43 30.97 20.64
CA CYS A 949 30.50 30.79 21.63
C CYS A 949 30.12 31.16 23.09
N ASP A 950 28.89 31.60 23.33
CA ASP A 950 28.43 31.96 24.67
C ASP A 950 27.89 30.73 25.44
N PRO A 951 28.60 30.28 26.49
CA PRO A 951 28.16 29.15 27.30
C PRO A 951 26.88 29.43 28.10
N SER A 952 26.54 30.71 28.34
CA SER A 952 25.33 31.08 29.09
C SER A 952 24.03 30.92 28.29
N LEU A 953 24.14 30.83 26.97
CA LEU A 953 22.99 30.68 26.05
C LEU A 953 22.80 29.21 25.67
N PRO A 954 21.76 28.52 26.15
CA PRO A 954 21.52 27.13 25.80
C PRO A 954 21.05 26.98 24.33
N LEU A 955 21.31 25.82 23.73
CA LEU A 955 20.83 25.50 22.40
C LEU A 955 19.35 25.04 22.45
N VAL A 956 18.52 25.73 21.71
CA VAL A 956 17.04 25.50 21.69
C VAL A 956 16.59 25.00 20.32
N ALA A 957 15.46 24.29 20.31
CA ALA A 957 14.83 23.92 19.04
C ALA A 957 14.10 25.12 18.43
N THR A 958 13.93 25.10 17.12
CA THR A 958 13.10 26.09 16.42
C THR A 958 11.64 25.96 16.82
N GLU A 959 10.94 27.08 16.90
CA GLU A 959 9.47 27.11 17.12
C GLU A 959 8.69 26.81 15.83
N ASP A 960 9.33 26.90 14.68
CA ASP A 960 8.74 26.67 13.37
C ASP A 960 8.59 25.17 13.11
N LYS A 961 7.36 24.66 13.24
CA LYS A 961 7.03 23.25 13.05
C LYS A 961 7.27 22.76 11.61
N GLN A 962 7.12 23.63 10.59
CA GLN A 962 7.37 23.25 9.19
C GLN A 962 8.84 22.87 8.97
N ARG A 963 9.77 23.50 9.69
CA ARG A 963 11.20 23.14 9.63
C ARG A 963 11.50 21.78 10.26
N CYS A 964 10.62 21.30 11.15
CA CYS A 964 10.78 20.00 11.81
C CYS A 964 10.25 18.85 10.95
N GLU A 965 9.34 19.08 10.03
CA GLU A 965 8.72 18.03 9.18
C GLU A 965 9.78 17.24 8.37
N HIS A 966 10.79 17.92 7.87
CA HIS A 966 11.87 17.31 7.09
C HIS A 966 13.21 17.28 7.83
N CYS A 967 13.20 17.39 9.15
CA CYS A 967 14.42 17.35 9.93
C CYS A 967 14.80 15.90 10.26
N PRO A 968 16.01 15.43 9.89
CA PRO A 968 16.43 14.05 10.14
C PRO A 968 16.58 13.72 11.63
N PHE A 969 16.65 14.75 12.48
CA PHE A 969 16.80 14.60 13.94
C PHE A 969 15.49 14.81 14.70
N THR A 970 14.33 14.81 14.03
CA THR A 970 13.01 15.05 14.65
C THR A 970 12.73 14.07 15.79
N ALA A 971 13.12 12.80 15.63
CA ALA A 971 12.95 11.77 16.66
C ALA A 971 13.75 12.04 17.96
N LEU A 972 14.84 12.80 17.88
CA LEU A 972 15.66 13.18 19.04
C LEU A 972 15.14 14.45 19.74
N CYS A 973 14.24 15.18 19.08
CA CYS A 973 13.66 16.41 19.61
C CYS A 973 12.30 16.21 20.30
N LYS A 974 11.62 15.08 20.01
CA LYS A 974 10.30 14.73 20.55
C LYS A 974 10.37 14.14 21.93
#